data_4737aa4e290d11f26032ddd4274d278b
#
_entry.id   4737aa4e290d11f26032ddd4274d278b
#
_cell.length_a   1.000
_cell.length_b   1.000
_cell.length_c   1.000
_cell.angle_alpha   90.00
_cell.angle_beta   90.00
_cell.angle_gamma   90.00
#
_symmetry.space_group_name_H-M   'P 1'
#
loop_
_entity.id
_entity.type
_entity.pdbx_description
1 polymer ?
#
loop_
_entity_poly.entity_id
_entity_poly.type
_entity_poly.pdbx_seq_one_letter_code
_entity_poly.pdbx_strand_id
1 'polypeptide(L)'
;MPHGTVAWLAFSVTFVTIPLDRGMRMYARRLAVIAAVAAACVGGEAHAVDSFARDPAQPVDAAYTAKIAEYTTDKAFNTVLTDYLPASSTVPTPDKVLGDIAGAPDYLPYAADVHRYFRLLAAATPRVRVVTVGRSEEGREMIAVAVADEKLLDDLEANRARLAQLADPRTLGLDDGKAEALIAQTTPVYYITGTMHSTETGAPTALMELAYRLAVDDAPYIQKIRSQVITLITPVVEVDGRERMVDLYRWHKANPGKQYPRLIYWGHYVAHDNNRDAMALTLNLSRDVLGTYLGWHAQVLHDLHESVPFLYDNTVGDGPYNAWIDPILVNEWQQMGWNNVEQLTKLGMPGVFTHGGFDTWSPGYMMFMAAMHNGISRLYETYGNAGADTVERILKPEEYARTWYRPNPPLPKVRWSQRNNNNYEQTGLLTALDYFAANRTTFLRNFWLKSKRSVEKPKAAGPAAYVLSADDARKGAQAELLRVLRAQHVEISRAERAFTVDVPVLDAKKPKDGDEAAGTVPAQPKRAPRQFPAGSFIVRMDQPYSRIADTLLDRQYWAPEDPQKKPYDDTGWSLGDTFGVDVARVSDATVLDVPVQRVDAVEEPRFDASALGVPGRMPRIAVMHTWLSTQTEGWWRMALDKLGVKYAYISTQDVAKEANLRGKYDVILFAPVGAKDRRAIVEGMPMYGNALPWKKTSLTPNLGLIDATDDMRPGLGASGVDNLKRFVAGGGLLVTSEDTAEFAINYGLAPGVSVVPKKNLRVVGSVLGAERVAGDSPIARGYDRPFSMYSKEGMAFQLSHLVSGDAMLPNAKDYKRPTGRGGLHDEDVPEGRPFDEPLPLPSAKPWEALPLNAEQERNNPYVIPPDMRPRTIVRWADADRLLVAGLLDNGSEMAGRAAVVDARYGRGHVLLFANNPVWRGVTIGNYALLLNAIANYDKL
;
A
#
# COMPACT_ATOMS: atom_id res chain seq x y z
N MET A 1 19.87 -47.11 36.33
CA MET A 1 20.70 -48.28 36.06
C MET A 1 19.81 -49.45 35.59
N PRO A 2 20.15 -50.26 34.58
CA PRO A 2 21.49 -50.47 34.10
C PRO A 2 21.70 -50.23 32.59
N HIS A 3 22.95 -50.18 32.24
CA HIS A 3 23.57 -50.07 30.93
C HIS A 3 23.22 -51.19 29.95
N GLY A 4 23.03 -50.90 28.67
CA GLY A 4 22.99 -51.85 27.56
C GLY A 4 24.01 -51.47 26.48
N THR A 5 25.05 -52.24 26.41
CA THR A 5 26.19 -52.20 25.47
C THR A 5 25.72 -52.62 24.06
N VAL A 6 26.04 -51.83 23.04
CA VAL A 6 25.85 -52.18 21.63
C VAL A 6 27.13 -52.87 21.12
N ALA A 7 27.00 -54.11 20.70
CA ALA A 7 28.06 -54.88 20.11
C ALA A 7 28.16 -54.64 18.59
N TRP A 8 29.37 -54.41 18.10
CA TRP A 8 29.70 -54.35 16.66
C TRP A 8 29.85 -55.80 16.12
N LEU A 9 29.03 -56.11 15.11
CA LEU A 9 29.17 -57.31 14.30
C LEU A 9 30.06 -57.02 13.09
N ALA A 10 31.26 -57.59 13.07
CA ALA A 10 32.15 -57.55 11.89
C ALA A 10 31.74 -58.68 10.94
N PHE A 11 31.37 -58.40 9.71
CA PHE A 11 31.19 -59.37 8.65
C PHE A 11 32.49 -59.56 7.86
N SER A 12 33.04 -60.76 7.95
CA SER A 12 34.15 -61.23 7.10
C SER A 12 33.54 -61.67 5.73
N VAL A 13 33.97 -61.04 4.66
CA VAL A 13 33.62 -61.49 3.29
C VAL A 13 34.74 -62.39 2.75
N THR A 14 34.45 -63.70 2.57
CA THR A 14 35.36 -64.64 1.90
C THR A 14 35.10 -64.57 0.39
N PHE A 15 36.14 -64.22 -0.40
CA PHE A 15 36.04 -64.21 -1.86
C PHE A 15 36.20 -65.66 -2.39
N VAL A 16 35.15 -66.18 -3.07
CA VAL A 16 35.18 -67.36 -3.92
C VAL A 16 35.39 -66.92 -5.35
N THR A 17 36.46 -67.33 -5.97
CA THR A 17 36.75 -67.06 -7.38
C THR A 17 36.03 -68.05 -8.27
N ILE A 18 35.06 -67.50 -9.09
CA ILE A 18 34.38 -68.27 -10.14
C ILE A 18 34.80 -67.69 -11.52
N PRO A 19 35.07 -68.44 -12.54
CA PRO A 19 35.48 -67.91 -13.86
C PRO A 19 34.30 -67.19 -14.61
N LEU A 20 34.54 -65.99 -15.06
CA LEU A 20 33.53 -65.11 -15.67
C LEU A 20 33.44 -65.36 -17.20
N ASP A 21 32.26 -65.73 -17.71
CA ASP A 21 31.86 -65.81 -19.10
C ASP A 21 31.63 -64.42 -19.72
N ARG A 22 31.72 -64.29 -21.06
CA ARG A 22 31.75 -63.00 -21.81
C ARG A 22 30.53 -62.08 -21.57
N GLY A 23 29.44 -62.58 -21.06
CA GLY A 23 28.23 -61.82 -20.77
C GLY A 23 28.36 -60.88 -19.57
N MET A 24 29.20 -61.18 -18.57
CA MET A 24 29.35 -60.41 -17.35
C MET A 24 30.29 -59.19 -17.45
N ARG A 25 31.09 -59.08 -18.52
CA ARG A 25 31.96 -57.90 -18.74
C ARG A 25 31.17 -56.64 -19.12
N MET A 26 29.97 -56.80 -19.65
CA MET A 26 29.08 -55.65 -19.96
C MET A 26 28.37 -55.13 -18.71
N TYR A 27 28.06 -56.00 -17.75
CA TYR A 27 27.46 -55.66 -16.48
C TYR A 27 28.45 -54.95 -15.51
N ALA A 28 29.68 -55.45 -15.47
CA ALA A 28 30.74 -54.81 -14.67
C ALA A 28 31.11 -53.41 -15.17
N ARG A 29 31.07 -53.17 -16.49
CA ARG A 29 31.24 -51.82 -17.05
C ARG A 29 30.05 -50.91 -16.75
N ARG A 30 28.83 -51.43 -16.69
CA ARG A 30 27.64 -50.62 -16.30
C ARG A 30 27.63 -50.30 -14.81
N LEU A 31 28.10 -51.24 -13.95
CA LEU A 31 28.25 -50.97 -12.51
C LEU A 31 29.40 -50.00 -12.19
N ALA A 32 30.48 -50.03 -12.93
CA ALA A 32 31.58 -49.07 -12.79
C ALA A 32 31.17 -47.62 -13.25
N VAL A 33 30.33 -47.53 -14.27
CA VAL A 33 29.75 -46.24 -14.73
C VAL A 33 28.71 -45.72 -13.72
N ILE A 34 27.92 -46.61 -13.11
CA ILE A 34 26.95 -46.24 -12.06
C ILE A 34 27.68 -45.83 -10.77
N ALA A 35 28.78 -46.50 -10.41
CA ALA A 35 29.60 -46.10 -9.26
C ALA A 35 30.36 -44.78 -9.51
N ALA A 36 30.80 -44.52 -10.75
CA ALA A 36 31.43 -43.24 -11.12
C ALA A 36 30.40 -42.07 -11.16
N VAL A 37 29.15 -42.32 -11.57
CA VAL A 37 28.06 -41.37 -11.52
C VAL A 37 27.61 -41.15 -10.09
N ALA A 38 27.54 -42.18 -9.25
CA ALA A 38 27.25 -42.06 -7.82
C ALA A 38 28.34 -41.28 -7.05
N ALA A 39 29.62 -41.50 -7.38
CA ALA A 39 30.75 -40.72 -6.82
C ALA A 39 30.76 -39.27 -7.28
N ALA A 40 30.26 -38.98 -8.50
CA ALA A 40 30.06 -37.59 -8.96
C ALA A 40 28.83 -36.88 -8.33
N CYS A 41 27.84 -37.68 -7.86
CA CYS A 41 26.68 -37.09 -7.16
C CYS A 41 26.92 -36.88 -5.66
N VAL A 42 27.92 -37.51 -5.03
CA VAL A 42 28.27 -37.23 -3.63
C VAL A 42 29.17 -36.00 -3.48
N GLY A 43 29.77 -35.52 -4.59
CA GLY A 43 30.50 -34.24 -4.62
C GLY A 43 29.61 -32.99 -4.69
N GLY A 44 28.27 -33.16 -4.80
CA GLY A 44 27.35 -32.02 -5.04
C GLY A 44 26.85 -31.31 -3.78
N GLU A 45 27.05 -31.85 -2.58
CA GLU A 45 26.55 -31.21 -1.35
C GLU A 45 27.53 -30.18 -0.74
N ALA A 46 28.81 -30.16 -1.16
CA ALA A 46 29.75 -29.14 -0.73
C ALA A 46 29.66 -27.83 -1.50
N HIS A 47 29.04 -27.83 -2.69
CA HIS A 47 29.07 -26.66 -3.60
C HIS A 47 28.21 -25.47 -3.22
N ALA A 48 27.21 -25.62 -2.33
CA ALA A 48 26.31 -24.52 -1.97
C ALA A 48 26.97 -23.56 -0.96
N VAL A 49 27.81 -24.06 -0.08
CA VAL A 49 28.55 -23.22 0.90
C VAL A 49 29.78 -22.59 0.25
N ASP A 50 30.41 -23.27 -0.69
CA ASP A 50 31.58 -22.75 -1.41
C ASP A 50 31.26 -21.56 -2.34
N SER A 51 30.03 -21.43 -2.82
CA SER A 51 29.63 -20.35 -3.72
C SER A 51 29.62 -18.96 -3.05
N PHE A 52 29.48 -18.88 -1.73
CA PHE A 52 29.49 -17.67 -0.92
C PHE A 52 30.75 -17.50 -0.08
N ALA A 53 31.81 -18.26 -0.38
CA ALA A 53 33.06 -18.15 0.34
C ALA A 53 33.67 -16.75 0.19
N ARG A 54 34.18 -16.20 1.30
CA ARG A 54 34.97 -14.99 1.28
C ARG A 54 36.33 -15.19 0.60
N ASP A 55 36.93 -14.12 0.10
CA ASP A 55 38.33 -14.16 -0.36
C ASP A 55 39.25 -14.34 0.85
N PRO A 56 39.98 -15.47 0.96
CA PRO A 56 40.88 -15.71 2.07
C PRO A 56 42.07 -14.75 2.12
N ALA A 57 42.39 -14.08 1.00
CA ALA A 57 43.47 -13.10 0.93
C ALA A 57 43.05 -11.71 1.43
N GLN A 58 41.76 -11.43 1.46
CA GLN A 58 41.27 -10.15 1.97
C GLN A 58 41.22 -10.16 3.51
N PRO A 59 41.88 -9.19 4.20
CA PRO A 59 41.79 -9.10 5.64
C PRO A 59 40.39 -8.74 6.10
N VAL A 60 40.01 -9.17 7.31
CA VAL A 60 38.76 -8.80 7.96
C VAL A 60 38.97 -7.72 9.01
N ASP A 61 38.01 -6.86 9.22
CA ASP A 61 37.99 -5.95 10.37
C ASP A 61 37.65 -6.78 11.63
N ALA A 62 38.68 -7.16 12.37
CA ALA A 62 38.54 -8.05 13.52
C ALA A 62 37.69 -7.45 14.65
N ALA A 63 37.77 -6.13 14.85
CA ALA A 63 37.00 -5.47 15.92
C ALA A 63 35.51 -5.42 15.56
N TYR A 64 35.20 -5.03 14.33
CA TYR A 64 33.82 -5.00 13.83
C TYR A 64 33.22 -6.42 13.80
N THR A 65 33.98 -7.40 13.30
CA THR A 65 33.58 -8.82 13.22
C THR A 65 33.29 -9.41 14.60
N ALA A 66 34.09 -9.11 15.61
CA ALA A 66 33.85 -9.54 16.98
C ALA A 66 32.51 -9.01 17.52
N LYS A 67 32.18 -7.75 17.24
CA LYS A 67 30.89 -7.15 17.63
C LYS A 67 29.70 -7.73 16.86
N ILE A 68 29.86 -8.10 15.59
CA ILE A 68 28.83 -8.84 14.85
C ILE A 68 28.47 -10.12 15.63
N ALA A 69 29.47 -10.88 16.05
CA ALA A 69 29.26 -12.10 16.82
C ALA A 69 28.66 -11.85 18.21
N GLU A 70 29.08 -10.76 18.88
CA GLU A 70 28.58 -10.36 20.20
C GLU A 70 27.10 -9.98 20.19
N TYR A 71 26.65 -9.21 19.18
CA TYR A 71 25.31 -8.68 19.10
C TYR A 71 24.32 -9.63 18.40
N THR A 72 24.81 -10.67 17.73
CA THR A 72 24.00 -11.77 17.21
C THR A 72 23.61 -12.70 18.35
N THR A 73 22.34 -12.85 18.60
CA THR A 73 21.83 -13.52 19.81
C THR A 73 21.79 -15.04 19.73
N ASP A 74 21.86 -15.62 18.54
CA ASP A 74 22.00 -17.05 18.25
C ASP A 74 22.83 -17.23 16.97
N LYS A 75 23.67 -18.28 16.95
CA LYS A 75 24.52 -18.61 15.78
C LYS A 75 23.69 -18.83 14.51
N ALA A 76 22.50 -19.38 14.63
CA ALA A 76 21.59 -19.63 13.51
C ALA A 76 21.02 -18.33 12.90
N PHE A 77 21.21 -17.17 13.55
CA PHE A 77 20.76 -15.88 13.05
C PHE A 77 21.85 -15.12 12.29
N ASN A 78 22.87 -15.82 11.86
CA ASN A 78 23.94 -15.28 11.04
C ASN A 78 24.41 -16.32 10.01
N THR A 79 25.13 -15.88 8.98
CA THR A 79 25.64 -16.74 7.91
C THR A 79 27.05 -16.33 7.51
N VAL A 80 27.70 -17.15 6.68
CA VAL A 80 29.01 -16.85 6.09
C VAL A 80 29.03 -15.56 5.24
N LEU A 81 27.87 -15.04 4.86
CA LEU A 81 27.76 -13.78 4.11
C LEU A 81 27.86 -12.55 5.04
N THR A 82 27.51 -12.69 6.31
CA THR A 82 27.32 -11.58 7.25
C THR A 82 28.06 -11.74 8.58
N ASP A 83 28.77 -12.84 8.79
CA ASP A 83 29.50 -13.15 10.03
C ASP A 83 30.85 -12.43 10.16
N TYR A 84 31.28 -11.69 9.17
CA TYR A 84 32.48 -10.86 9.13
C TYR A 84 32.23 -9.51 8.47
N LEU A 85 33.18 -8.59 8.59
CA LEU A 85 33.24 -7.40 7.74
C LEU A 85 34.61 -7.32 7.09
N PRO A 86 34.74 -7.13 5.74
CA PRO A 86 36.04 -6.97 5.11
C PRO A 86 36.74 -5.69 5.59
N ALA A 87 38.02 -5.72 5.82
CA ALA A 87 38.80 -4.54 6.20
C ALA A 87 39.13 -3.68 4.96
N SER A 88 39.15 -2.38 5.14
CA SER A 88 39.69 -1.41 4.18
C SER A 88 40.53 -0.36 4.92
N SER A 89 41.63 0.03 4.34
CA SER A 89 42.45 1.12 4.86
C SER A 89 41.98 2.51 4.41
N THR A 90 41.14 2.56 3.38
CA THR A 90 40.72 3.82 2.73
C THR A 90 39.21 4.08 2.83
N VAL A 91 38.40 3.04 2.90
CA VAL A 91 36.93 3.14 2.92
C VAL A 91 36.43 3.04 4.36
N PRO A 92 35.69 4.03 4.89
CA PRO A 92 35.23 4.02 6.27
C PRO A 92 34.07 3.02 6.47
N THR A 93 34.15 2.25 7.53
CA THR A 93 33.08 1.37 8.01
C THR A 93 31.96 2.18 8.69
N PRO A 94 30.73 1.65 8.81
CA PRO A 94 29.60 2.36 9.41
C PRO A 94 29.85 2.89 10.84
N ASP A 95 30.69 2.21 11.64
CA ASP A 95 31.03 2.60 13.00
C ASP A 95 31.69 3.98 13.11
N LYS A 96 32.34 4.46 12.04
CA LYS A 96 32.95 5.81 11.99
C LYS A 96 31.94 6.95 12.10
N VAL A 97 30.67 6.65 11.81
CA VAL A 97 29.56 7.60 11.94
C VAL A 97 28.64 7.24 13.10
N LEU A 98 28.39 5.94 13.27
CA LEU A 98 27.48 5.44 14.30
C LEU A 98 28.09 5.41 15.72
N GLY A 99 29.42 5.34 15.83
CA GLY A 99 30.13 5.13 17.09
C GLY A 99 30.15 3.66 17.54
N ASP A 100 29.35 2.81 16.90
CA ASP A 100 29.32 1.36 17.03
C ASP A 100 28.94 0.73 15.67
N ILE A 101 28.94 -0.62 15.58
CA ILE A 101 28.62 -1.32 14.34
C ILE A 101 27.14 -1.12 13.93
N ALA A 102 26.84 -1.36 12.67
CA ALA A 102 25.47 -1.41 12.17
C ALA A 102 24.65 -2.45 12.93
N GLY A 103 23.43 -2.09 13.35
CA GLY A 103 22.56 -2.97 14.15
C GLY A 103 22.99 -3.14 15.60
N ALA A 104 23.88 -2.28 16.12
CA ALA A 104 24.22 -2.26 17.53
C ALA A 104 22.97 -2.06 18.40
N PRO A 105 22.86 -2.76 19.53
CA PRO A 105 21.76 -2.55 20.46
C PRO A 105 21.80 -1.14 21.07
N ASP A 106 20.66 -0.70 21.52
CA ASP A 106 20.49 0.54 22.29
C ASP A 106 20.79 1.86 21.52
N TYR A 107 20.94 1.80 20.19
CA TYR A 107 21.23 2.99 19.36
C TYR A 107 20.46 3.02 18.05
N LEU A 108 19.86 4.16 17.75
CA LEU A 108 19.24 4.45 16.45
C LEU A 108 19.84 5.72 15.86
N PRO A 109 20.36 5.69 14.60
CA PRO A 109 20.83 6.89 13.92
C PRO A 109 19.66 7.71 13.36
N TYR A 110 19.83 9.03 13.32
CA TYR A 110 18.99 9.92 12.52
C TYR A 110 19.18 9.68 11.02
N ALA A 111 18.19 10.05 10.20
CA ALA A 111 18.34 10.00 8.74
C ALA A 111 19.56 10.81 8.26
N ALA A 112 19.82 11.97 8.88
CA ALA A 112 20.97 12.80 8.59
C ALA A 112 22.32 12.07 8.83
N ASP A 113 22.44 11.22 9.86
CA ASP A 113 23.63 10.42 10.13
C ASP A 113 23.83 9.33 9.08
N VAL A 114 22.72 8.67 8.68
CA VAL A 114 22.71 7.68 7.61
C VAL A 114 23.18 8.31 6.29
N HIS A 115 22.61 9.46 5.92
CA HIS A 115 23.01 10.19 4.71
C HIS A 115 24.47 10.67 4.75
N ARG A 116 24.95 11.12 5.92
CA ARG A 116 26.33 11.51 6.11
C ARG A 116 27.28 10.35 5.86
N TYR A 117 26.96 9.15 6.34
CA TYR A 117 27.75 7.96 6.08
C TYR A 117 27.84 7.64 4.58
N PHE A 118 26.74 7.63 3.88
CA PHE A 118 26.74 7.34 2.43
C PHE A 118 27.58 8.35 1.64
N ARG A 119 27.58 9.62 2.04
CA ARG A 119 28.46 10.63 1.43
C ARG A 119 29.95 10.39 1.73
N LEU A 120 30.25 9.96 2.95
CA LEU A 120 31.64 9.57 3.29
C LEU A 120 32.09 8.35 2.49
N LEU A 121 31.17 7.37 2.34
CA LEU A 121 31.43 6.19 1.52
C LEU A 121 31.69 6.56 0.06
N ALA A 122 30.86 7.40 -0.53
CA ALA A 122 31.01 7.87 -1.92
C ALA A 122 32.27 8.71 -2.13
N ALA A 123 32.72 9.46 -1.12
CA ALA A 123 33.96 10.22 -1.19
C ALA A 123 35.22 9.32 -1.10
N ALA A 124 35.10 8.13 -0.51
CA ALA A 124 36.22 7.22 -0.28
C ALA A 124 36.40 6.18 -1.40
N THR A 125 35.41 5.96 -2.26
CA THR A 125 35.49 4.97 -3.34
C THR A 125 34.67 5.37 -4.58
N PRO A 126 35.23 5.19 -5.80
CA PRO A 126 34.51 5.45 -7.04
C PRO A 126 33.36 4.44 -7.34
N ARG A 127 33.24 3.38 -6.54
CA ARG A 127 32.19 2.36 -6.65
C ARG A 127 30.85 2.78 -6.05
N VAL A 128 30.78 4.02 -5.52
CA VAL A 128 29.56 4.55 -4.89
C VAL A 128 29.25 5.95 -5.43
N ARG A 129 28.00 6.19 -5.78
CA ARG A 129 27.47 7.50 -6.17
C ARG A 129 26.26 7.83 -5.32
N VAL A 130 26.19 9.04 -4.79
CA VAL A 130 25.04 9.54 -4.02
C VAL A 130 24.35 10.64 -4.80
N VAL A 131 23.05 10.56 -4.97
CA VAL A 131 22.23 11.59 -5.60
C VAL A 131 21.07 11.99 -4.68
N THR A 132 20.71 13.27 -4.67
CA THR A 132 19.50 13.74 -4.03
C THR A 132 18.32 13.43 -4.97
N VAL A 133 17.30 12.75 -4.48
CA VAL A 133 16.12 12.36 -5.27
C VAL A 133 14.90 13.22 -5.00
N GLY A 134 14.87 13.90 -3.86
CA GLY A 134 13.80 14.80 -3.51
C GLY A 134 13.88 15.33 -2.08
N ARG A 135 12.76 15.83 -1.60
CA ARG A 135 12.57 16.32 -0.22
C ARG A 135 11.23 15.90 0.34
N SER A 136 11.22 15.56 1.63
CA SER A 136 9.99 15.29 2.37
C SER A 136 9.10 16.54 2.47
N GLU A 137 7.91 16.36 3.01
CA GLU A 137 6.97 17.45 3.29
C GLU A 137 7.54 18.50 4.26
N GLU A 138 8.43 18.13 5.16
CA GLU A 138 9.12 19.03 6.09
C GLU A 138 10.45 19.57 5.53
N GLY A 139 10.74 19.27 4.27
CA GLY A 139 11.91 19.79 3.55
C GLY A 139 13.20 19.03 3.79
N ARG A 140 13.19 17.89 4.49
CA ARG A 140 14.37 17.03 4.69
C ARG A 140 14.73 16.34 3.40
N GLU A 141 16.02 16.22 3.15
CA GLU A 141 16.54 15.59 1.94
C GLU A 141 16.29 14.07 1.92
N MET A 142 15.95 13.55 0.74
CA MET A 142 15.96 12.14 0.41
C MET A 142 17.08 11.84 -0.59
N ILE A 143 17.77 10.71 -0.41
CA ILE A 143 18.90 10.33 -1.28
C ILE A 143 18.67 8.95 -1.88
N ALA A 144 19.31 8.73 -3.05
CA ALA A 144 19.58 7.40 -3.58
C ALA A 144 21.08 7.20 -3.75
N VAL A 145 21.52 5.98 -3.53
CA VAL A 145 22.92 5.56 -3.52
C VAL A 145 23.08 4.43 -4.52
N ALA A 146 23.85 4.63 -5.57
CA ALA A 146 24.19 3.59 -6.53
C ALA A 146 25.54 2.95 -6.13
N VAL A 147 25.56 1.62 -6.08
CA VAL A 147 26.77 0.83 -5.80
C VAL A 147 26.98 -0.16 -6.95
N ALA A 148 28.12 -0.09 -7.60
CA ALA A 148 28.55 -0.98 -8.70
C ALA A 148 30.04 -0.83 -8.95
N ASP A 149 30.60 -1.61 -9.89
CA ASP A 149 31.96 -1.40 -10.36
C ASP A 149 32.12 -0.01 -11.01
N GLU A 150 33.31 0.58 -10.88
CA GLU A 150 33.65 1.93 -11.35
C GLU A 150 33.26 2.13 -12.81
N LYS A 151 33.57 1.17 -13.67
CA LYS A 151 33.25 1.20 -15.11
C LYS A 151 31.72 1.29 -15.38
N LEU A 152 30.91 0.66 -14.55
CA LEU A 152 29.46 0.72 -14.71
C LEU A 152 28.91 2.08 -14.27
N LEU A 153 29.48 2.66 -13.22
CA LEU A 153 29.10 4.00 -12.75
C LEU A 153 29.63 5.10 -13.69
N ASP A 154 30.74 4.91 -14.36
CA ASP A 154 31.24 5.83 -15.39
C ASP A 154 30.40 5.77 -16.68
N ASP A 155 29.82 4.59 -17.01
CA ASP A 155 28.91 4.37 -18.16
C ASP A 155 27.42 4.60 -17.81
N LEU A 156 27.12 5.12 -16.64
CA LEU A 156 25.77 5.16 -16.08
C LEU A 156 24.75 5.80 -17.02
N GLU A 157 25.04 6.97 -17.60
CA GLU A 157 24.10 7.66 -18.47
C GLU A 157 23.86 6.89 -19.79
N ALA A 158 24.89 6.29 -20.35
CA ALA A 158 24.74 5.43 -21.54
C ALA A 158 23.94 4.16 -21.20
N ASN A 159 24.15 3.58 -20.02
CA ASN A 159 23.37 2.44 -19.54
C ASN A 159 21.90 2.79 -19.33
N ARG A 160 21.61 3.95 -18.74
CA ARG A 160 20.22 4.46 -18.59
C ARG A 160 19.54 4.66 -19.94
N ALA A 161 20.27 5.19 -20.92
CA ALA A 161 19.74 5.33 -22.29
C ALA A 161 19.43 3.98 -22.95
N ARG A 162 20.23 2.93 -22.70
CA ARG A 162 19.95 1.55 -23.16
C ARG A 162 18.71 0.98 -22.46
N LEU A 163 18.62 1.15 -21.14
CA LEU A 163 17.46 0.70 -20.35
C LEU A 163 16.17 1.41 -20.78
N ALA A 164 16.23 2.71 -21.10
CA ALA A 164 15.12 3.48 -21.63
C ALA A 164 14.57 2.88 -22.95
N GLN A 165 15.46 2.40 -23.84
CA GLN A 165 15.04 1.74 -25.08
C GLN A 165 14.39 0.37 -24.81
N LEU A 166 14.84 -0.37 -23.80
CA LEU A 166 14.19 -1.62 -23.39
C LEU A 166 12.84 -1.35 -22.71
N ALA A 167 12.72 -0.26 -21.98
CA ALA A 167 11.47 0.16 -21.34
C ALA A 167 10.41 0.62 -22.35
N ASP A 168 10.86 1.21 -23.48
CA ASP A 168 9.98 1.57 -24.60
C ASP A 168 10.33 0.82 -25.87
N PRO A 169 9.77 -0.37 -26.07
CA PRO A 169 10.04 -1.23 -27.23
C PRO A 169 9.76 -0.61 -28.59
N ARG A 170 8.97 0.45 -28.66
CA ARG A 170 8.66 1.18 -29.91
C ARG A 170 9.93 1.81 -30.51
N THR A 171 10.88 2.20 -29.66
CA THR A 171 12.16 2.79 -30.07
C THR A 171 13.04 1.81 -30.87
N LEU A 172 12.87 0.51 -30.65
CA LEU A 172 13.55 -0.56 -31.36
C LEU A 172 12.68 -1.18 -32.47
N GLY A 173 11.47 -0.63 -32.72
CA GLY A 173 10.51 -1.15 -33.68
C GLY A 173 9.94 -2.52 -33.29
N LEU A 174 9.86 -2.84 -31.99
CA LEU A 174 9.41 -4.11 -31.41
C LEU A 174 10.25 -5.32 -31.86
N ASP A 175 11.48 -5.11 -32.29
CA ASP A 175 12.38 -6.11 -32.85
C ASP A 175 13.17 -6.83 -31.74
N ASP A 176 12.86 -8.09 -31.52
CA ASP A 176 13.48 -8.91 -30.47
C ASP A 176 14.99 -9.12 -30.73
N GLY A 177 15.45 -9.15 -31.98
CA GLY A 177 16.88 -9.28 -32.32
C GLY A 177 17.68 -8.03 -31.92
N LYS A 178 17.12 -6.84 -32.15
CA LYS A 178 17.74 -5.59 -31.68
C LYS A 178 17.74 -5.53 -30.15
N ALA A 179 16.66 -5.98 -29.52
CA ALA A 179 16.57 -6.02 -28.06
C ALA A 179 17.61 -6.97 -27.46
N GLU A 180 17.81 -8.18 -28.00
CA GLU A 180 18.83 -9.12 -27.54
C GLU A 180 20.24 -8.54 -27.67
N ALA A 181 20.55 -7.86 -28.78
CA ALA A 181 21.83 -7.19 -28.95
C ALA A 181 22.06 -6.07 -27.93
N LEU A 182 20.99 -5.35 -27.54
CA LEU A 182 21.03 -4.30 -26.52
C LEU A 182 21.16 -4.89 -25.13
N ILE A 183 20.41 -5.94 -24.79
CA ILE A 183 20.46 -6.66 -23.51
C ILE A 183 21.87 -7.15 -23.20
N ALA A 184 22.59 -7.65 -24.19
CA ALA A 184 23.96 -8.13 -24.02
C ALA A 184 24.91 -7.05 -23.47
N GLN A 185 24.64 -5.77 -23.74
CA GLN A 185 25.45 -4.60 -23.36
C GLN A 185 24.85 -3.81 -22.19
N THR A 186 23.70 -4.22 -21.66
CA THR A 186 22.95 -3.46 -20.66
C THR A 186 23.13 -4.05 -19.28
N THR A 187 23.37 -3.20 -18.28
CA THR A 187 23.43 -3.59 -16.87
C THR A 187 22.10 -3.28 -16.20
N PRO A 188 21.43 -4.26 -15.59
CA PRO A 188 20.17 -4.01 -14.89
C PRO A 188 20.37 -3.25 -13.59
N VAL A 189 19.30 -2.60 -13.12
CA VAL A 189 19.23 -1.87 -11.86
C VAL A 189 18.31 -2.59 -10.89
N TYR A 190 18.82 -2.83 -9.67
CA TYR A 190 18.05 -3.39 -8.55
C TYR A 190 17.90 -2.31 -7.49
N TYR A 191 16.68 -1.78 -7.32
CA TYR A 191 16.39 -0.68 -6.42
C TYR A 191 15.81 -1.17 -5.08
N ILE A 192 16.47 -0.79 -3.98
CA ILE A 192 16.11 -1.17 -2.60
C ILE A 192 15.70 0.09 -1.85
N THR A 193 14.59 0.00 -1.12
CA THR A 193 14.08 1.07 -0.25
C THR A 193 13.98 0.59 1.18
N GLY A 194 14.27 1.46 2.14
CA GLY A 194 14.17 1.15 3.57
C GLY A 194 13.41 2.21 4.34
N THR A 195 12.83 1.82 5.47
CA THR A 195 12.12 2.70 6.38
C THR A 195 11.04 3.55 5.68
N MET A 196 10.16 2.88 4.93
CA MET A 196 8.89 3.45 4.49
C MET A 196 8.01 3.74 5.70
N HIS A 197 7.97 2.83 6.65
CA HIS A 197 7.32 3.01 7.94
C HIS A 197 8.34 3.41 9.01
N SER A 198 8.11 4.54 9.67
CA SER A 198 9.06 5.12 10.61
C SER A 198 9.34 4.28 11.85
N THR A 199 8.44 3.38 12.22
CA THR A 199 8.60 2.42 13.33
C THR A 199 9.46 1.21 12.99
N GLU A 200 9.80 1.02 11.72
CA GLU A 200 10.59 -0.08 11.21
C GLU A 200 12.05 0.37 11.12
N THR A 201 12.84 -0.01 12.11
CA THR A 201 14.04 0.73 12.47
C THR A 201 15.35 0.11 11.97
N GLY A 202 15.35 -1.16 11.52
CA GLY A 202 16.56 -1.92 11.18
C GLY A 202 17.17 -1.62 9.82
N ALA A 203 16.34 -1.43 8.79
CA ALA A 203 16.79 -1.30 7.42
C ALA A 203 17.88 -0.23 7.18
N PRO A 204 17.85 0.97 7.76
CA PRO A 204 18.90 1.97 7.49
C PRO A 204 20.31 1.49 7.81
N THR A 205 20.49 0.83 8.95
CA THR A 205 21.82 0.33 9.36
C THR A 205 22.24 -0.92 8.58
N ALA A 206 21.28 -1.79 8.24
CA ALA A 206 21.53 -2.92 7.36
C ALA A 206 22.01 -2.48 5.97
N LEU A 207 21.37 -1.44 5.41
CA LEU A 207 21.72 -0.88 4.09
C LEU A 207 23.06 -0.13 4.10
N MET A 208 23.45 0.52 5.21
CA MET A 208 24.77 1.10 5.36
C MET A 208 25.86 0.03 5.26
N GLU A 209 25.71 -1.07 5.98
CA GLU A 209 26.68 -2.18 5.97
C GLU A 209 26.66 -2.95 4.64
N LEU A 210 25.46 -3.16 4.06
CA LEU A 210 25.33 -3.76 2.73
C LEU A 210 26.09 -2.97 1.66
N ALA A 211 25.94 -1.65 1.63
CA ALA A 211 26.63 -0.80 0.67
C ALA A 211 28.15 -0.84 0.86
N TYR A 212 28.63 -0.88 2.12
CA TYR A 212 30.06 -1.08 2.41
C TYR A 212 30.54 -2.43 1.85
N ARG A 213 29.84 -3.54 2.14
CA ARG A 213 30.18 -4.87 1.61
C ARG A 213 30.25 -4.89 0.09
N LEU A 214 29.21 -4.39 -0.57
CA LEU A 214 29.16 -4.32 -2.03
C LEU A 214 30.32 -3.49 -2.62
N ALA A 215 30.75 -2.45 -1.94
CA ALA A 215 31.85 -1.58 -2.40
C ALA A 215 33.25 -2.16 -2.13
N VAL A 216 33.46 -2.90 -1.03
CA VAL A 216 34.75 -3.25 -0.47
C VAL A 216 35.07 -4.74 -0.58
N ASP A 217 34.10 -5.61 -0.42
CA ASP A 217 34.32 -7.04 -0.34
C ASP A 217 34.80 -7.62 -1.70
N ASP A 218 35.86 -8.42 -1.67
CA ASP A 218 36.43 -9.05 -2.85
C ASP A 218 36.00 -10.53 -3.00
N ALA A 219 35.05 -10.99 -2.19
CA ALA A 219 34.44 -12.29 -2.37
C ALA A 219 33.87 -12.46 -3.80
N PRO A 220 34.08 -13.61 -4.46
CA PRO A 220 33.71 -13.78 -5.88
C PRO A 220 32.23 -13.47 -6.19
N TYR A 221 31.31 -13.79 -5.27
CA TYR A 221 29.90 -13.50 -5.46
C TYR A 221 29.60 -11.98 -5.37
N ILE A 222 30.31 -11.24 -4.51
CA ILE A 222 30.21 -9.78 -4.43
C ILE A 222 30.77 -9.13 -5.69
N GLN A 223 31.91 -9.59 -6.18
CA GLN A 223 32.48 -9.12 -7.46
C GLN A 223 31.50 -9.37 -8.62
N LYS A 224 30.85 -10.54 -8.64
CA LYS A 224 29.81 -10.84 -9.63
C LYS A 224 28.62 -9.87 -9.52
N ILE A 225 28.09 -9.63 -8.33
CA ILE A 225 27.00 -8.64 -8.10
C ILE A 225 27.45 -7.29 -8.62
N ARG A 226 28.56 -6.78 -8.14
CA ARG A 226 29.11 -5.44 -8.43
C ARG A 226 29.38 -5.22 -9.92
N SER A 227 29.82 -6.26 -10.64
CA SER A 227 30.11 -6.18 -12.08
C SER A 227 28.89 -6.42 -13.00
N GLN A 228 27.79 -6.92 -12.48
CA GLN A 228 26.62 -7.33 -13.29
C GLN A 228 25.34 -6.56 -12.97
N VAL A 229 25.29 -5.85 -11.85
CA VAL A 229 24.11 -5.16 -11.34
C VAL A 229 24.49 -3.80 -10.78
N ILE A 230 23.72 -2.78 -11.07
CA ILE A 230 23.73 -1.52 -10.31
C ILE A 230 22.75 -1.68 -9.16
N THR A 231 23.27 -1.76 -7.92
CA THR A 231 22.43 -1.76 -6.72
C THR A 231 22.15 -0.32 -6.34
N LEU A 232 20.89 0.09 -6.43
CA LEU A 232 20.40 1.41 -6.07
C LEU A 232 19.70 1.33 -4.71
N ILE A 233 19.97 2.25 -3.79
CA ILE A 233 19.50 2.20 -2.41
C ILE A 233 18.96 3.56 -1.98
N THR A 234 17.68 3.63 -1.54
CA THR A 234 17.16 4.74 -0.75
C THR A 234 17.03 4.27 0.70
N PRO A 235 17.98 4.63 1.58
CA PRO A 235 18.09 3.99 2.89
C PRO A 235 17.01 4.41 3.88
N VAL A 236 16.41 5.58 3.70
CA VAL A 236 15.32 6.11 4.52
C VAL A 236 14.34 6.83 3.60
N VAL A 237 13.17 6.24 3.40
CA VAL A 237 12.09 6.84 2.59
C VAL A 237 11.32 7.88 3.42
N GLU A 238 10.84 7.51 4.61
CA GLU A 238 10.14 8.44 5.51
C GLU A 238 11.12 9.12 6.48
N VAL A 239 11.82 10.13 5.96
CA VAL A 239 12.86 10.84 6.73
C VAL A 239 12.30 11.68 7.89
N ASP A 240 11.07 12.20 7.78
CA ASP A 240 10.46 13.04 8.82
C ASP A 240 10.08 12.22 10.05
N GLY A 241 9.45 11.08 9.83
CA GLY A 241 9.08 10.19 10.92
C GLY A 241 10.25 9.44 11.52
N ARG A 242 11.29 9.15 10.73
CA ARG A 242 12.53 8.57 11.26
C ARG A 242 13.15 9.44 12.33
N GLU A 243 13.22 10.76 12.12
CA GLU A 243 13.75 11.70 13.11
C GLU A 243 12.94 11.65 14.42
N ARG A 244 11.62 11.59 14.33
CA ARG A 244 10.73 11.47 15.50
C ARG A 244 10.88 10.13 16.22
N MET A 245 11.04 9.04 15.45
CA MET A 245 11.24 7.72 16.04
C MET A 245 12.55 7.64 16.85
N VAL A 246 13.63 8.25 16.33
CA VAL A 246 14.89 8.35 17.04
C VAL A 246 14.76 9.19 18.31
N ASP A 247 14.03 10.31 18.27
CA ASP A 247 13.74 11.13 19.44
C ASP A 247 13.03 10.33 20.53
N LEU A 248 11.98 9.60 20.17
CA LEU A 248 11.23 8.75 21.09
C LEU A 248 12.10 7.66 21.71
N TYR A 249 12.94 7.04 20.90
CA TYR A 249 13.85 6.02 21.39
C TYR A 249 14.89 6.59 22.37
N ARG A 250 15.46 7.75 22.07
CA ARG A 250 16.37 8.49 23.00
C ARG A 250 15.65 8.85 24.31
N TRP A 251 14.39 9.28 24.20
CA TRP A 251 13.58 9.55 25.39
C TRP A 251 13.38 8.29 26.23
N HIS A 252 13.07 7.16 25.56
CA HIS A 252 12.93 5.84 26.23
C HIS A 252 14.21 5.45 26.99
N LYS A 253 15.36 5.52 26.34
CA LYS A 253 16.65 5.19 26.95
C LYS A 253 17.02 6.11 28.11
N ALA A 254 16.68 7.40 28.03
CA ALA A 254 16.91 8.36 29.11
C ALA A 254 15.92 8.23 30.27
N ASN A 255 14.82 7.49 30.10
CA ASN A 255 13.75 7.32 31.09
C ASN A 255 13.46 5.82 31.36
N PRO A 256 14.43 5.05 31.86
CA PRO A 256 14.23 3.60 32.06
C PRO A 256 13.07 3.32 33.04
N GLY A 257 12.28 2.32 32.69
CA GLY A 257 11.11 1.92 33.50
C GLY A 257 9.86 2.78 33.33
N LYS A 258 9.94 3.89 32.58
CA LYS A 258 8.75 4.68 32.23
C LYS A 258 8.09 4.13 30.97
N GLN A 259 6.78 4.35 30.89
CA GLN A 259 6.04 4.03 29.65
C GLN A 259 6.58 4.85 28.48
N TYR A 260 6.61 4.23 27.34
CA TYR A 260 7.13 4.75 26.10
C TYR A 260 6.03 5.46 25.30
N PRO A 261 6.19 6.73 24.90
CA PRO A 261 5.23 7.40 24.02
C PRO A 261 5.15 6.70 22.66
N ARG A 262 3.95 6.53 22.14
CA ARG A 262 3.74 5.99 20.79
C ARG A 262 4.12 7.03 19.74
N LEU A 263 4.64 6.58 18.61
CA LEU A 263 4.80 7.42 17.44
C LEU A 263 3.41 7.73 16.85
N ILE A 264 2.97 8.98 16.92
CA ILE A 264 1.67 9.43 16.42
C ILE A 264 1.78 9.99 15.01
N TYR A 265 2.78 10.80 14.73
CA TYR A 265 3.07 11.36 13.41
C TYR A 265 4.22 10.59 12.79
N TRP A 266 3.88 9.61 11.90
CA TRP A 266 4.89 8.81 11.19
C TRP A 266 5.53 9.60 10.04
N GLY A 267 4.86 10.60 9.52
CA GLY A 267 5.28 11.61 8.58
C GLY A 267 4.63 12.94 8.93
N HIS A 268 4.62 13.89 8.02
CA HIS A 268 3.94 15.16 8.23
C HIS A 268 2.42 15.00 8.23
N TYR A 269 1.89 14.18 7.34
CA TYR A 269 0.44 13.96 7.19
C TYR A 269 0.01 12.60 7.72
N VAL A 270 0.29 11.53 7.00
CA VAL A 270 -0.24 10.19 7.28
C VAL A 270 0.73 9.33 8.08
N ALA A 271 0.21 8.27 8.71
CA ALA A 271 1.01 7.27 9.40
C ALA A 271 1.31 6.08 8.45
N HIS A 272 0.91 4.85 8.84
CA HIS A 272 1.18 3.62 8.11
C HIS A 272 0.73 3.66 6.62
N ASP A 273 -0.34 4.40 6.31
CA ASP A 273 -0.87 4.47 4.95
C ASP A 273 -0.05 5.37 3.99
N ASN A 274 1.12 5.86 4.42
CA ASN A 274 2.09 6.39 3.48
C ASN A 274 2.47 5.33 2.43
N ASN A 275 2.42 4.03 2.80
CA ASN A 275 2.56 2.89 1.88
C ASN A 275 1.21 2.47 1.24
N ARG A 276 0.32 3.42 0.96
CA ARG A 276 -0.93 3.23 0.19
C ARG A 276 -1.12 4.33 -0.85
N ASP A 277 -0.10 5.13 -1.10
CA ASP A 277 -0.14 6.30 -1.97
C ASP A 277 0.40 6.05 -3.39
N ALA A 278 0.73 4.81 -3.73
CA ALA A 278 1.27 4.47 -5.06
C ALA A 278 0.30 4.72 -6.21
N MET A 279 -1.01 4.80 -5.96
CA MET A 279 -2.01 5.15 -6.99
C MET A 279 -2.04 6.64 -7.31
N ALA A 280 -2.26 7.48 -6.30
CA ALA A 280 -2.52 8.91 -6.48
C ALA A 280 -1.26 9.77 -6.42
N LEU A 281 -0.16 9.26 -5.87
CA LEU A 281 1.13 9.95 -5.75
C LEU A 281 0.98 11.32 -5.09
N THR A 282 0.28 11.36 -3.97
CA THR A 282 -0.06 12.61 -3.29
C THR A 282 1.06 13.08 -2.37
N LEU A 283 1.84 12.15 -1.82
CA LEU A 283 3.00 12.42 -0.96
C LEU A 283 4.27 12.64 -1.78
N ASN A 284 5.17 13.49 -1.28
CA ASN A 284 6.47 13.73 -1.90
C ASN A 284 7.26 12.42 -2.01
N LEU A 285 7.33 11.66 -0.90
CA LEU A 285 8.05 10.39 -0.88
C LEU A 285 7.60 9.41 -1.97
N SER A 286 6.31 9.32 -2.26
CA SER A 286 5.77 8.44 -3.32
C SER A 286 6.22 8.92 -4.70
N ARG A 287 6.18 10.23 -4.95
CA ARG A 287 6.67 10.82 -6.20
C ARG A 287 8.17 10.65 -6.38
N ASP A 288 8.94 10.86 -5.30
CA ASP A 288 10.41 10.76 -5.33
C ASP A 288 10.87 9.32 -5.56
N VAL A 289 10.23 8.33 -4.93
CA VAL A 289 10.51 6.91 -5.15
C VAL A 289 10.15 6.48 -6.57
N LEU A 290 8.93 6.81 -7.05
CA LEU A 290 8.54 6.47 -8.43
C LEU A 290 9.41 7.20 -9.46
N GLY A 291 9.70 8.48 -9.24
CA GLY A 291 10.58 9.27 -10.12
C GLY A 291 12.00 8.69 -10.18
N THR A 292 12.51 8.21 -9.06
CA THR A 292 13.79 7.49 -9.00
C THR A 292 13.71 6.17 -9.76
N TYR A 293 12.71 5.34 -9.46
CA TYR A 293 12.51 4.04 -10.12
C TYR A 293 12.43 4.17 -11.65
N LEU A 294 11.58 5.08 -12.14
CA LEU A 294 11.39 5.31 -13.58
C LEU A 294 12.58 6.04 -14.22
N GLY A 295 13.19 6.99 -13.52
CA GLY A 295 14.35 7.71 -14.04
C GLY A 295 15.60 6.84 -14.18
N TRP A 296 15.71 5.78 -13.39
CA TRP A 296 16.77 4.77 -13.50
C TRP A 296 16.37 3.58 -14.36
N HIS A 297 15.11 3.48 -14.77
CA HIS A 297 14.52 2.33 -15.47
C HIS A 297 14.84 1.02 -14.76
N ALA A 298 14.68 1.00 -13.42
CA ALA A 298 15.02 -0.17 -12.61
C ALA A 298 14.13 -1.37 -12.92
N GLN A 299 14.70 -2.58 -12.87
CA GLN A 299 13.95 -3.81 -13.11
C GLN A 299 13.27 -4.33 -11.84
N VAL A 300 13.80 -3.97 -10.67
CA VAL A 300 13.26 -4.39 -9.36
C VAL A 300 13.05 -3.17 -8.49
N LEU A 301 11.94 -3.14 -7.74
CA LEU A 301 11.74 -2.32 -6.55
C LEU A 301 11.52 -3.25 -5.37
N HIS A 302 12.45 -3.20 -4.41
CA HIS A 302 12.47 -4.06 -3.24
C HIS A 302 12.36 -3.22 -1.97
N ASP A 303 11.21 -3.29 -1.31
CA ASP A 303 10.93 -2.53 -0.10
C ASP A 303 11.21 -3.34 1.17
N LEU A 304 11.77 -2.72 2.20
CA LEU A 304 12.14 -3.37 3.45
C LEU A 304 11.25 -2.92 4.58
N HIS A 305 10.59 -3.89 5.24
CA HIS A 305 9.63 -3.70 6.31
C HIS A 305 9.92 -4.58 7.54
N GLU A 306 9.20 -4.30 8.65
CA GLU A 306 9.34 -5.03 9.90
C GLU A 306 7.98 -5.24 10.58
N SER A 307 7.35 -6.40 10.38
CA SER A 307 6.10 -6.76 11.07
C SER A 307 5.97 -8.25 11.35
N VAL A 308 6.80 -9.09 10.76
CA VAL A 308 6.68 -10.56 10.78
C VAL A 308 7.93 -11.20 11.36
N PRO A 309 7.79 -12.31 12.12
CA PRO A 309 8.93 -13.01 12.71
C PRO A 309 9.97 -13.47 11.70
N PHE A 310 11.23 -13.26 12.04
CA PHE A 310 12.43 -13.66 11.31
C PHE A 310 12.56 -12.97 9.96
N LEU A 311 12.31 -13.64 8.83
CA LEU A 311 12.26 -13.04 7.51
C LEU A 311 11.11 -13.63 6.69
N TYR A 312 10.15 -12.81 6.40
CA TYR A 312 9.14 -13.09 5.41
C TYR A 312 9.51 -12.38 4.09
N ASP A 313 9.85 -13.17 3.08
CA ASP A 313 10.01 -12.69 1.71
C ASP A 313 8.62 -12.60 1.07
N ASN A 314 7.98 -11.47 1.27
CA ASN A 314 6.61 -11.20 0.82
C ASN A 314 6.53 -10.99 -0.70
N THR A 315 7.41 -11.61 -1.46
CA THR A 315 7.46 -11.55 -2.92
C THR A 315 6.33 -12.35 -3.54
N VAL A 316 5.92 -13.45 -2.91
CA VAL A 316 4.86 -14.35 -3.39
C VAL A 316 3.64 -14.24 -2.47
N GLY A 317 2.76 -13.28 -2.73
CA GLY A 317 1.48 -13.16 -2.03
C GLY A 317 0.47 -14.24 -2.44
N ASP A 318 -0.64 -14.29 -1.71
CA ASP A 318 -1.81 -15.09 -2.11
C ASP A 318 -2.59 -14.41 -3.25
N GLY A 319 -3.35 -15.20 -4.00
CA GLY A 319 -4.39 -14.67 -4.88
C GLY A 319 -5.52 -14.00 -4.08
N PRO A 320 -6.41 -13.29 -4.77
CA PRO A 320 -6.35 -13.01 -6.20
C PRO A 320 -5.28 -11.99 -6.54
N TYR A 321 -4.72 -12.11 -7.74
CA TYR A 321 -3.79 -11.11 -8.28
C TYR A 321 -4.55 -10.02 -9.03
N ASN A 322 -4.00 -8.80 -9.04
CA ASN A 322 -4.53 -7.73 -9.87
C ASN A 322 -4.61 -8.18 -11.34
N ALA A 323 -5.74 -7.98 -11.99
CA ALA A 323 -6.03 -8.48 -13.34
C ALA A 323 -5.05 -7.97 -14.41
N TRP A 324 -4.37 -6.85 -14.14
CA TRP A 324 -3.48 -6.19 -15.10
C TRP A 324 -2.00 -6.52 -14.92
N ILE A 325 -1.65 -7.31 -13.91
CA ILE A 325 -0.30 -7.86 -13.75
C ILE A 325 0.05 -8.74 -14.95
N ASP A 326 1.24 -8.55 -15.52
CA ASP A 326 1.71 -9.45 -16.57
C ASP A 326 2.04 -10.83 -15.97
N PRO A 327 1.55 -11.94 -16.55
CA PRO A 327 1.83 -13.30 -16.06
C PRO A 327 3.31 -13.64 -15.92
N ILE A 328 4.20 -13.02 -16.70
CA ILE A 328 5.66 -13.18 -16.54
C ILE A 328 6.09 -12.73 -15.15
N LEU A 329 5.53 -11.65 -14.62
CA LEU A 329 5.85 -11.15 -13.27
C LEU A 329 5.51 -12.16 -12.19
N VAL A 330 4.38 -12.85 -12.28
CA VAL A 330 3.99 -13.89 -11.31
C VAL A 330 5.05 -15.00 -11.25
N ASN A 331 5.60 -15.40 -12.41
CA ASN A 331 6.68 -16.37 -12.47
C ASN A 331 7.99 -15.83 -11.87
N GLU A 332 8.31 -14.54 -12.11
CA GLU A 332 9.48 -13.88 -11.52
C GLU A 332 9.38 -13.82 -10.00
N TRP A 333 8.22 -13.55 -9.45
CA TRP A 333 7.97 -13.61 -8.00
C TRP A 333 8.27 -15.00 -7.42
N GLN A 334 7.77 -16.07 -8.08
CA GLN A 334 8.01 -17.45 -7.64
C GLN A 334 9.50 -17.76 -7.65
N GLN A 335 10.20 -17.45 -8.74
CA GLN A 335 11.63 -17.72 -8.88
C GLN A 335 12.46 -17.00 -7.81
N MET A 336 12.23 -15.71 -7.60
CA MET A 336 13.02 -14.91 -6.66
C MET A 336 12.69 -15.22 -5.19
N GLY A 337 11.43 -15.38 -4.86
CA GLY A 337 11.02 -15.69 -3.49
C GLY A 337 11.50 -17.07 -3.03
N TRP A 338 11.29 -18.09 -3.87
CA TRP A 338 11.75 -19.43 -3.55
C TRP A 338 13.27 -19.61 -3.56
N ASN A 339 13.97 -18.86 -4.42
CA ASN A 339 15.45 -18.83 -4.34
C ASN A 339 15.92 -18.39 -2.95
N ASN A 340 15.33 -17.33 -2.39
CA ASN A 340 15.70 -16.85 -1.06
C ASN A 340 15.41 -17.90 0.03
N VAL A 341 14.20 -18.49 0.02
CA VAL A 341 13.84 -19.55 0.99
C VAL A 341 14.83 -20.71 0.90
N GLU A 342 15.18 -21.14 -0.32
CA GLU A 342 16.15 -22.21 -0.55
C GLU A 342 17.54 -21.87 0.01
N GLN A 343 18.08 -20.71 -0.39
CA GLN A 343 19.45 -20.31 -0.04
C GLN A 343 19.59 -20.09 1.48
N LEU A 344 18.66 -19.37 2.10
CA LEU A 344 18.75 -19.11 3.54
C LEU A 344 18.53 -20.38 4.36
N THR A 345 17.70 -21.31 3.87
CA THR A 345 17.54 -22.64 4.48
C THR A 345 18.85 -23.45 4.38
N LYS A 346 19.54 -23.44 3.22
CA LYS A 346 20.85 -24.10 3.05
C LYS A 346 21.91 -23.50 3.93
N LEU A 347 21.88 -22.20 4.17
CA LEU A 347 22.76 -21.46 5.07
C LEU A 347 22.42 -21.67 6.55
N GLY A 348 21.36 -22.41 6.86
CA GLY A 348 20.95 -22.76 8.23
C GLY A 348 20.13 -21.70 8.95
N MET A 349 19.71 -20.63 8.29
CA MET A 349 18.85 -19.60 8.91
C MET A 349 17.41 -20.12 9.08
N PRO A 350 16.86 -20.16 10.31
CA PRO A 350 15.47 -20.56 10.53
C PRO A 350 14.49 -19.44 10.20
N GLY A 351 13.23 -19.80 10.00
CA GLY A 351 12.11 -18.87 9.93
C GLY A 351 11.97 -18.08 8.65
N VAL A 352 12.74 -18.42 7.61
CA VAL A 352 12.61 -17.77 6.29
C VAL A 352 11.52 -18.45 5.49
N PHE A 353 10.60 -17.66 4.95
CA PHE A 353 9.49 -18.18 4.16
C PHE A 353 9.00 -17.14 3.15
N THR A 354 8.25 -17.61 2.14
CA THR A 354 7.53 -16.82 1.16
C THR A 354 6.13 -17.42 0.97
N HIS A 355 5.26 -16.76 0.26
CA HIS A 355 3.88 -17.15 0.03
C HIS A 355 2.94 -16.89 1.23
N GLY A 356 1.73 -16.50 0.92
CA GLY A 356 0.68 -16.20 1.90
C GLY A 356 0.84 -14.84 2.58
N GLY A 357 -0.06 -14.55 3.50
CA GLY A 357 -0.02 -13.40 4.38
C GLY A 357 -0.68 -12.15 3.82
N PHE A 358 -0.61 -11.87 2.53
CA PHE A 358 -1.33 -10.78 1.85
C PHE A 358 -1.68 -11.20 0.41
N ASP A 359 -2.62 -10.50 -0.19
CA ASP A 359 -2.93 -10.63 -1.61
C ASP A 359 -2.21 -9.57 -2.45
N THR A 360 -2.07 -9.83 -3.75
CA THR A 360 -1.45 -8.91 -4.70
C THR A 360 -2.48 -8.18 -5.56
N TRP A 361 -3.59 -7.82 -4.95
CA TRP A 361 -4.72 -7.18 -5.61
C TRP A 361 -4.62 -5.65 -5.65
N SER A 362 -4.47 -5.01 -4.48
CA SER A 362 -4.44 -3.55 -4.38
C SER A 362 -3.13 -2.97 -4.93
N PRO A 363 -3.17 -2.00 -5.85
CA PRO A 363 -1.98 -1.36 -6.40
C PRO A 363 -1.47 -0.19 -5.53
N GLY A 364 -2.02 -0.03 -4.33
CA GLY A 364 -1.68 1.10 -3.45
C GLY A 364 -0.32 1.01 -2.79
N TYR A 365 0.28 -0.19 -2.71
CA TYR A 365 1.58 -0.39 -2.07
C TYR A 365 2.72 0.17 -2.93
N MET A 366 3.74 0.75 -2.28
CA MET A 366 4.90 1.31 -2.97
C MET A 366 5.60 0.28 -3.87
N MET A 367 5.75 -0.96 -3.43
CA MET A 367 6.35 -2.01 -4.25
C MET A 367 5.59 -2.24 -5.58
N PHE A 368 4.27 -2.05 -5.61
CA PHE A 368 3.45 -2.23 -6.81
C PHE A 368 3.76 -1.22 -7.92
N MET A 369 4.45 -0.13 -7.62
CA MET A 369 4.98 0.77 -8.65
C MET A 369 5.77 -0.01 -9.70
N ALA A 370 6.63 -0.95 -9.26
CA ALA A 370 7.38 -1.78 -10.20
C ALA A 370 6.48 -2.73 -10.99
N ALA A 371 5.55 -3.43 -10.31
CA ALA A 371 4.65 -4.39 -10.96
C ALA A 371 3.85 -3.78 -12.11
N MET A 372 3.36 -2.56 -11.91
CA MET A 372 2.53 -1.85 -12.88
C MET A 372 3.33 -1.10 -13.96
N HIS A 373 4.66 -1.00 -13.79
CA HIS A 373 5.59 -0.41 -14.76
C HIS A 373 6.55 -1.46 -15.37
N ASN A 374 6.05 -2.69 -15.58
CA ASN A 374 6.74 -3.81 -16.23
C ASN A 374 7.97 -4.34 -15.46
N GLY A 375 8.18 -3.92 -14.22
CA GLY A 375 9.25 -4.38 -13.36
C GLY A 375 8.86 -5.54 -12.45
N ILE A 376 9.63 -5.73 -11.39
CA ILE A 376 9.45 -6.77 -10.36
C ILE A 376 9.30 -6.08 -9.02
N SER A 377 8.16 -6.26 -8.37
CA SER A 377 7.92 -5.81 -7.00
C SER A 377 8.36 -6.87 -5.99
N ARG A 378 9.05 -6.42 -4.93
CA ARG A 378 9.48 -7.29 -3.82
C ARG A 378 9.32 -6.58 -2.49
N LEU A 379 9.17 -7.35 -1.43
CA LEU A 379 9.08 -6.84 -0.07
C LEU A 379 9.65 -7.87 0.92
N TYR A 380 10.45 -7.40 1.87
CA TYR A 380 10.80 -8.18 3.06
C TYR A 380 10.07 -7.65 4.28
N GLU A 381 9.71 -8.58 5.15
CA GLU A 381 9.30 -8.29 6.52
C GLU A 381 10.24 -8.99 7.48
N THR A 382 10.77 -8.26 8.46
CA THR A 382 11.52 -8.82 9.58
C THR A 382 10.81 -8.54 10.90
N TYR A 383 11.40 -8.88 12.04
CA TYR A 383 10.80 -8.55 13.34
C TYR A 383 10.64 -7.04 13.51
N GLY A 384 9.42 -6.62 13.85
CA GLY A 384 9.13 -5.23 14.23
C GLY A 384 9.76 -4.90 15.57
N ASN A 385 10.71 -3.96 15.57
CA ASN A 385 11.45 -3.56 16.76
C ASN A 385 10.92 -2.27 17.38
N ALA A 386 10.53 -1.29 16.59
CA ALA A 386 10.19 0.07 17.03
C ALA A 386 11.27 0.66 17.97
N GLY A 387 12.53 0.26 17.76
CA GLY A 387 13.67 0.61 18.59
C GLY A 387 14.89 -0.24 18.27
N ALA A 388 15.87 -0.26 19.16
CA ALA A 388 17.07 -1.08 19.06
C ALA A 388 17.36 -1.93 20.31
N ASP A 389 16.34 -2.16 21.13
CA ASP A 389 16.46 -3.01 22.31
C ASP A 389 16.56 -4.49 21.93
N THR A 390 17.38 -5.21 22.67
CA THR A 390 17.40 -6.68 22.58
C THR A 390 16.32 -7.24 23.50
N VAL A 391 15.30 -7.91 22.90
CA VAL A 391 14.11 -8.36 23.64
C VAL A 391 13.85 -9.84 23.48
N GLU A 392 13.18 -10.43 24.46
CA GLU A 392 12.65 -11.79 24.35
C GLU A 392 11.37 -11.77 23.50
N ARG A 393 11.31 -12.70 22.52
CA ARG A 393 10.15 -12.90 21.65
C ARG A 393 9.61 -14.30 21.84
N ILE A 394 8.30 -14.41 22.08
CA ILE A 394 7.57 -15.67 22.17
C ILE A 394 6.55 -15.67 21.05
N LEU A 395 6.65 -16.67 20.17
CA LEU A 395 5.78 -16.82 19.02
C LEU A 395 4.54 -17.63 19.36
N LYS A 396 3.46 -17.36 18.65
CA LYS A 396 2.26 -18.19 18.69
C LYS A 396 2.48 -19.48 17.86
N PRO A 397 1.75 -20.58 18.16
CA PRO A 397 1.89 -21.83 17.43
C PRO A 397 1.82 -21.71 15.92
N GLU A 398 0.90 -20.87 15.39
CA GLU A 398 0.75 -20.63 13.96
C GLU A 398 1.95 -19.91 13.34
N GLU A 399 2.69 -19.11 14.10
CA GLU A 399 3.86 -18.36 13.63
C GLU A 399 5.11 -19.24 13.49
N TYR A 400 5.21 -20.34 14.27
CA TYR A 400 6.33 -21.29 14.17
C TYR A 400 5.95 -22.66 13.60
N ALA A 401 4.72 -22.85 13.14
CA ALA A 401 4.31 -24.09 12.51
C ALA A 401 5.10 -24.34 11.22
N ARG A 402 5.55 -25.59 11.04
CA ARG A 402 6.15 -26.04 9.79
C ARG A 402 5.06 -26.21 8.73
N THR A 403 5.24 -25.55 7.60
CA THR A 403 4.34 -25.64 6.45
C THR A 403 5.15 -25.91 5.18
N TRP A 404 4.47 -26.21 4.05
CA TRP A 404 5.14 -26.42 2.77
C TRP A 404 5.91 -25.17 2.28
N TYR A 405 5.43 -23.97 2.61
CA TYR A 405 6.06 -22.70 2.26
C TYR A 405 7.01 -22.15 3.36
N ARG A 406 7.05 -22.82 4.52
CA ARG A 406 7.94 -22.52 5.64
C ARG A 406 8.64 -23.83 6.05
N PRO A 407 9.58 -24.32 5.20
CA PRO A 407 10.19 -25.64 5.42
C PRO A 407 11.12 -25.68 6.63
N ASN A 408 11.79 -24.56 6.97
CA ASN A 408 12.63 -24.38 8.14
C ASN A 408 11.97 -23.35 9.08
N PRO A 409 11.08 -23.78 10.00
CA PRO A 409 10.25 -22.85 10.77
C PRO A 409 11.05 -22.03 11.77
N PRO A 410 10.49 -20.88 12.25
CA PRO A 410 11.04 -20.12 13.36
C PRO A 410 11.17 -20.93 14.64
N LEU A 411 12.05 -20.48 15.54
CA LEU A 411 12.12 -20.97 16.91
C LEU A 411 10.97 -20.38 17.73
N PRO A 412 10.28 -21.15 18.60
CA PRO A 412 9.10 -20.67 19.31
C PRO A 412 9.40 -19.58 20.36
N LYS A 413 10.64 -19.51 20.81
CA LYS A 413 11.11 -18.50 21.77
C LYS A 413 12.54 -18.12 21.43
N VAL A 414 12.79 -16.81 21.30
CA VAL A 414 14.10 -16.26 20.97
C VAL A 414 14.37 -14.97 21.70
N ARG A 415 15.63 -14.67 21.92
CA ARG A 415 16.10 -13.34 22.25
C ARG A 415 16.50 -12.67 20.95
N TRP A 416 15.89 -11.50 20.63
CA TRP A 416 16.04 -10.85 19.34
C TRP A 416 16.66 -9.46 19.48
N SER A 417 17.72 -9.21 18.74
CA SER A 417 18.41 -7.92 18.63
C SER A 417 18.18 -7.30 17.25
N GLN A 418 18.41 -6.00 17.12
CA GLN A 418 18.42 -5.34 15.82
C GLN A 418 19.51 -5.87 14.91
N ARG A 419 20.62 -6.37 15.46
CA ARG A 419 21.66 -7.02 14.67
C ARG A 419 21.12 -8.26 13.94
N ASN A 420 20.23 -9.00 14.54
CA ASN A 420 19.59 -10.13 13.87
C ASN A 420 18.77 -9.67 12.65
N ASN A 421 18.00 -8.55 12.71
CA ASN A 421 17.35 -7.99 11.54
C ASN A 421 18.38 -7.70 10.44
N ASN A 422 19.48 -7.02 10.79
CA ASN A 422 20.53 -6.69 9.83
C ASN A 422 21.15 -7.93 9.18
N ASN A 423 21.37 -9.01 9.94
CA ASN A 423 21.90 -10.27 9.41
C ASN A 423 20.91 -10.92 8.42
N TYR A 424 19.63 -10.97 8.78
CA TYR A 424 18.60 -11.55 7.92
C TYR A 424 18.39 -10.74 6.64
N GLU A 425 18.24 -9.41 6.76
CA GLU A 425 18.05 -8.52 5.62
C GLU A 425 19.22 -8.59 4.66
N GLN A 426 20.47 -8.48 5.17
CA GLN A 426 21.64 -8.53 4.32
C GLN A 426 21.85 -9.91 3.68
N THR A 427 21.66 -11.01 4.42
CA THR A 427 21.74 -12.36 3.83
C THR A 427 20.71 -12.54 2.73
N GLY A 428 19.45 -12.12 2.98
CA GLY A 428 18.37 -12.16 1.98
C GLY A 428 18.69 -11.31 0.75
N LEU A 429 19.17 -10.08 0.96
CA LEU A 429 19.51 -9.17 -0.15
C LEU A 429 20.71 -9.66 -0.95
N LEU A 430 21.77 -10.15 -0.30
CA LEU A 430 22.96 -10.66 -0.99
C LEU A 430 22.66 -11.91 -1.83
N THR A 431 21.84 -12.83 -1.31
CA THR A 431 21.40 -14.01 -2.08
C THR A 431 20.48 -13.62 -3.25
N ALA A 432 19.60 -12.65 -3.04
CA ALA A 432 18.73 -12.12 -4.10
C ALA A 432 19.53 -11.41 -5.20
N LEU A 433 20.51 -10.57 -4.83
CA LEU A 433 21.36 -9.85 -5.77
C LEU A 433 22.27 -10.80 -6.55
N ASP A 434 22.82 -11.85 -5.89
CA ASP A 434 23.62 -12.87 -6.55
C ASP A 434 22.81 -13.65 -7.59
N TYR A 435 21.57 -14.06 -7.24
CA TYR A 435 20.67 -14.72 -8.16
C TYR A 435 20.29 -13.82 -9.33
N PHE A 436 19.99 -12.56 -9.05
CA PHE A 436 19.65 -11.57 -10.06
C PHE A 436 20.81 -11.30 -11.01
N ALA A 437 22.03 -11.18 -10.50
CA ALA A 437 23.25 -11.02 -11.27
C ALA A 437 23.50 -12.23 -12.19
N ALA A 438 23.36 -13.45 -11.65
CA ALA A 438 23.54 -14.69 -12.41
C ALA A 438 22.50 -14.83 -13.55
N ASN A 439 21.31 -14.26 -13.39
CA ASN A 439 20.21 -14.36 -14.34
C ASN A 439 19.89 -13.02 -15.05
N ARG A 440 20.80 -12.05 -15.03
CA ARG A 440 20.55 -10.68 -15.52
C ARG A 440 19.95 -10.61 -16.93
N THR A 441 20.42 -11.46 -17.82
CA THR A 441 19.94 -11.51 -19.21
C THR A 441 18.47 -11.95 -19.26
N THR A 442 18.07 -12.91 -18.43
CA THR A 442 16.69 -13.38 -18.33
C THR A 442 15.79 -12.25 -17.83
N PHE A 443 16.18 -11.57 -16.76
CA PHE A 443 15.38 -10.48 -16.18
C PHE A 443 15.29 -9.27 -17.13
N LEU A 444 16.35 -8.90 -17.83
CA LEU A 444 16.30 -7.85 -18.85
C LEU A 444 15.41 -8.25 -20.03
N ARG A 445 15.49 -9.52 -20.48
CA ARG A 445 14.60 -10.04 -21.52
C ARG A 445 13.14 -10.04 -21.09
N ASN A 446 12.85 -10.44 -19.87
CA ASN A 446 11.50 -10.40 -19.32
C ASN A 446 10.98 -8.96 -19.20
N PHE A 447 11.84 -8.01 -18.78
CA PHE A 447 11.50 -6.59 -18.75
C PHE A 447 11.12 -6.07 -20.16
N TRP A 448 11.92 -6.40 -21.17
CA TRP A 448 11.60 -6.13 -22.56
C TRP A 448 10.27 -6.76 -22.99
N LEU A 449 10.08 -8.05 -22.71
CA LEU A 449 8.87 -8.77 -23.10
C LEU A 449 7.61 -8.20 -22.44
N LYS A 450 7.67 -7.89 -21.16
CA LYS A 450 6.54 -7.25 -20.44
C LYS A 450 6.22 -5.89 -21.04
N SER A 451 7.24 -5.08 -21.34
CA SER A 451 7.09 -3.77 -21.98
C SER A 451 6.51 -3.89 -23.40
N LYS A 452 6.99 -4.86 -24.20
CA LYS A 452 6.47 -5.15 -25.54
C LYS A 452 5.00 -5.60 -25.51
N ARG A 453 4.67 -6.52 -24.60
CA ARG A 453 3.29 -6.99 -24.40
C ARG A 453 2.36 -5.86 -23.96
N SER A 454 2.86 -4.91 -23.16
CA SER A 454 2.10 -3.73 -22.77
C SER A 454 1.76 -2.81 -23.95
N VAL A 455 2.70 -2.63 -24.87
CA VAL A 455 2.49 -1.89 -26.13
C VAL A 455 1.56 -2.62 -27.10
N GLU A 456 1.67 -3.94 -27.18
CA GLU A 456 0.85 -4.77 -28.09
C GLU A 456 -0.53 -5.11 -27.52
N LYS A 457 -0.78 -4.90 -26.26
CA LYS A 457 -1.99 -5.25 -25.52
C LYS A 457 -3.31 -4.78 -26.18
N PRO A 458 -3.42 -3.59 -26.75
CA PRO A 458 -4.65 -3.17 -27.44
C PRO A 458 -5.13 -4.11 -28.54
N LYS A 459 -4.21 -4.81 -29.18
CA LYS A 459 -4.52 -5.76 -30.27
C LYS A 459 -4.85 -7.15 -29.74
N ALA A 460 -4.34 -7.51 -28.56
CA ALA A 460 -4.45 -8.86 -28.00
C ALA A 460 -5.60 -9.00 -26.99
N ALA A 461 -5.74 -8.04 -26.07
CA ALA A 461 -6.64 -8.13 -24.91
C ALA A 461 -7.53 -6.87 -24.71
N GLY A 462 -7.20 -5.75 -25.38
CA GLY A 462 -7.89 -4.47 -25.15
C GLY A 462 -7.65 -3.90 -23.73
N PRO A 463 -8.26 -2.75 -23.41
CA PRO A 463 -8.90 -1.85 -24.36
C PRO A 463 -7.91 -1.20 -25.32
N ALA A 464 -8.44 -0.56 -26.37
CA ALA A 464 -7.61 0.23 -27.30
C ALA A 464 -7.23 1.59 -26.69
N ALA A 465 -8.16 2.21 -25.95
CA ALA A 465 -7.92 3.48 -25.26
C ALA A 465 -8.91 3.71 -24.11
N TYR A 466 -8.57 4.67 -23.26
CA TYR A 466 -9.52 5.38 -22.40
C TYR A 466 -9.72 6.79 -22.91
N VAL A 467 -10.98 7.26 -22.97
CA VAL A 467 -11.32 8.59 -23.50
C VAL A 467 -12.02 9.39 -22.42
N LEU A 468 -11.48 10.60 -22.15
CA LEU A 468 -12.06 11.58 -21.24
C LEU A 468 -12.63 12.72 -22.09
N SER A 469 -13.94 12.98 -21.98
CA SER A 469 -14.61 13.95 -22.84
C SER A 469 -14.17 15.38 -22.57
N ALA A 470 -13.97 16.16 -23.64
CA ALA A 470 -13.63 17.57 -23.51
C ALA A 470 -14.75 18.42 -22.90
N ASP A 471 -15.99 17.92 -22.86
CA ASP A 471 -17.16 18.60 -22.27
C ASP A 471 -17.53 18.08 -20.87
N ASP A 472 -16.65 17.30 -20.24
CA ASP A 472 -16.84 16.88 -18.85
C ASP A 472 -17.14 18.11 -17.96
N ALA A 473 -18.16 17.98 -17.13
CA ALA A 473 -18.59 19.07 -16.25
C ALA A 473 -17.59 19.35 -15.11
N ARG A 474 -16.76 18.35 -14.73
CA ARG A 474 -15.82 18.42 -13.63
C ARG A 474 -14.37 18.64 -14.11
N LYS A 475 -14.14 19.77 -14.79
CA LYS A 475 -12.82 20.10 -15.38
C LYS A 475 -11.66 20.01 -14.40
N GLY A 476 -11.84 20.47 -13.16
CA GLY A 476 -10.80 20.41 -12.13
C GLY A 476 -10.44 18.98 -11.76
N ALA A 477 -11.42 18.13 -11.53
CA ALA A 477 -11.20 16.71 -11.24
C ALA A 477 -10.60 15.96 -12.44
N GLN A 478 -11.02 16.29 -13.67
CA GLN A 478 -10.44 15.75 -14.90
C GLN A 478 -8.97 16.14 -15.04
N ALA A 479 -8.62 17.40 -14.80
CA ALA A 479 -7.23 17.86 -14.83
C ALA A 479 -6.38 17.16 -13.76
N GLU A 480 -6.91 16.96 -12.54
CA GLU A 480 -6.21 16.24 -11.49
C GLU A 480 -6.01 14.75 -11.84
N LEU A 481 -7.01 14.10 -12.44
CA LEU A 481 -6.87 12.72 -12.94
C LEU A 481 -5.79 12.61 -14.01
N LEU A 482 -5.79 13.55 -14.97
CA LEU A 482 -4.74 13.60 -16.00
C LEU A 482 -3.36 13.85 -15.42
N ARG A 483 -3.26 14.67 -14.36
CA ARG A 483 -2.02 14.92 -13.63
C ARG A 483 -1.50 13.63 -12.97
N VAL A 484 -2.39 12.88 -12.31
CA VAL A 484 -2.05 11.58 -11.69
C VAL A 484 -1.53 10.61 -12.76
N LEU A 485 -2.24 10.45 -13.87
CA LEU A 485 -1.82 9.58 -14.96
C LEU A 485 -0.44 9.98 -15.52
N ARG A 486 -0.19 11.27 -15.68
CA ARG A 486 1.13 11.74 -16.13
C ARG A 486 2.23 11.50 -15.09
N ALA A 487 1.94 11.68 -13.80
CA ALA A 487 2.89 11.35 -12.73
C ALA A 487 3.26 9.86 -12.73
N GLN A 488 2.36 8.99 -13.21
CA GLN A 488 2.59 7.57 -13.47
C GLN A 488 3.28 7.32 -14.84
N HIS A 489 3.77 8.36 -15.52
CA HIS A 489 4.35 8.29 -16.87
C HIS A 489 3.42 7.74 -17.95
N VAL A 490 2.10 7.78 -17.74
CA VAL A 490 1.12 7.45 -18.77
C VAL A 490 1.10 8.55 -19.82
N GLU A 491 1.22 8.17 -21.09
CA GLU A 491 1.12 9.09 -22.23
C GLU A 491 -0.33 9.46 -22.47
N ILE A 492 -0.60 10.76 -22.60
CA ILE A 492 -1.91 11.31 -22.86
C ILE A 492 -1.86 12.08 -24.18
N SER A 493 -2.88 11.91 -24.99
CA SER A 493 -3.06 12.66 -26.24
C SER A 493 -4.36 13.45 -26.20
N ARG A 494 -4.46 14.47 -27.03
CA ARG A 494 -5.64 15.33 -27.21
C ARG A 494 -6.14 15.22 -28.62
N ALA A 495 -7.41 14.89 -28.82
CA ALA A 495 -8.02 14.78 -30.14
C ALA A 495 -8.08 16.13 -30.85
N GLU A 496 -7.59 16.21 -32.08
CA GLU A 496 -7.59 17.44 -32.90
C GLU A 496 -8.98 17.78 -33.48
N ARG A 497 -9.83 16.76 -33.63
CA ARG A 497 -11.20 16.91 -34.18
C ARG A 497 -12.17 16.00 -33.41
N ALA A 498 -13.46 16.28 -33.57
CA ALA A 498 -14.49 15.38 -33.05
C ALA A 498 -14.41 14.00 -33.74
N PHE A 499 -14.69 12.94 -32.99
CA PHE A 499 -14.66 11.58 -33.47
C PHE A 499 -15.78 10.74 -32.85
N THR A 500 -16.08 9.60 -33.43
CA THR A 500 -17.09 8.66 -32.93
C THR A 500 -16.47 7.27 -32.84
N VAL A 501 -16.67 6.58 -31.72
CA VAL A 501 -16.20 5.21 -31.47
C VAL A 501 -17.25 4.44 -30.71
N ASP A 502 -17.25 3.13 -30.87
CA ASP A 502 -18.14 2.25 -30.15
C ASP A 502 -17.68 2.06 -28.70
N VAL A 503 -18.58 2.36 -27.76
CA VAL A 503 -18.36 2.16 -26.33
C VAL A 503 -19.32 1.11 -25.77
N PRO A 504 -18.95 0.38 -24.69
CA PRO A 504 -19.87 -0.51 -24.01
C PRO A 504 -21.11 0.24 -23.49
N VAL A 505 -22.28 -0.32 -23.67
CA VAL A 505 -23.54 0.21 -23.15
C VAL A 505 -24.03 -0.74 -22.07
N LEU A 506 -24.29 -0.19 -20.88
CA LEU A 506 -24.96 -0.90 -19.80
C LEU A 506 -26.42 -1.17 -20.22
N ASP A 507 -26.78 -2.42 -20.47
CA ASP A 507 -28.15 -2.79 -20.79
C ASP A 507 -28.97 -2.84 -19.47
N ALA A 508 -29.87 -1.90 -19.29
CA ALA A 508 -30.76 -1.83 -18.14
C ALA A 508 -31.86 -2.93 -18.11
N LYS A 509 -31.77 -3.92 -18.97
CA LYS A 509 -32.76 -5.02 -19.01
C LYS A 509 -32.45 -6.05 -17.92
N LYS A 510 -33.37 -6.17 -16.96
CA LYS A 510 -33.40 -7.27 -15.98
C LYS A 510 -33.36 -8.61 -16.72
N PRO A 511 -32.54 -9.58 -16.26
CA PRO A 511 -32.70 -10.96 -16.67
C PRO A 511 -34.15 -11.40 -16.37
N LYS A 512 -34.82 -12.04 -17.30
CA LYS A 512 -36.09 -12.68 -17.01
C LYS A 512 -35.82 -13.85 -16.06
N ASP A 513 -36.65 -13.95 -15.00
CA ASP A 513 -36.67 -15.14 -14.15
C ASP A 513 -36.83 -16.37 -15.03
N GLY A 514 -35.82 -17.25 -15.05
CA GLY A 514 -35.89 -18.54 -15.71
C GLY A 514 -34.84 -18.84 -16.78
N ASP A 515 -33.97 -17.91 -17.18
CA ASP A 515 -32.90 -18.18 -18.15
C ASP A 515 -31.61 -18.62 -17.45
N GLU A 516 -31.66 -19.72 -16.72
CA GLU A 516 -30.46 -20.44 -16.23
C GLU A 516 -30.03 -21.48 -17.31
N ALA A 517 -29.26 -21.06 -18.28
CA ALA A 517 -28.48 -21.97 -19.09
C ALA A 517 -27.05 -22.01 -18.57
N ALA A 518 -26.74 -23.05 -17.79
CA ALA A 518 -25.36 -23.37 -17.42
C ALA A 518 -24.54 -23.57 -18.72
N GLY A 519 -23.43 -22.78 -18.86
CA GLY A 519 -22.45 -23.03 -19.92
C GLY A 519 -22.44 -22.07 -21.12
N THR A 520 -23.16 -20.96 -21.12
CA THR A 520 -23.01 -19.94 -22.16
C THR A 520 -21.90 -18.96 -21.81
N VAL A 521 -20.91 -18.82 -22.71
CA VAL A 521 -19.94 -17.71 -22.71
C VAL A 521 -20.72 -16.41 -22.53
N PRO A 522 -20.33 -15.52 -21.58
CA PRO A 522 -21.01 -14.25 -21.38
C PRO A 522 -21.12 -13.51 -22.72
N ALA A 523 -22.32 -13.09 -23.08
CA ALA A 523 -22.52 -12.29 -24.27
C ALA A 523 -21.67 -11.02 -24.13
N GLN A 524 -20.89 -10.70 -25.16
CA GLN A 524 -20.10 -9.47 -25.16
C GLN A 524 -21.05 -8.28 -24.87
N PRO A 525 -20.64 -7.30 -24.07
CA PRO A 525 -21.49 -6.16 -23.76
C PRO A 525 -21.93 -5.49 -25.07
N LYS A 526 -23.20 -5.13 -25.15
CA LYS A 526 -23.71 -4.37 -26.30
C LYS A 526 -22.91 -3.08 -26.40
N ARG A 527 -22.57 -2.69 -27.63
CA ARG A 527 -21.83 -1.47 -27.92
C ARG A 527 -22.74 -0.50 -28.67
N ALA A 528 -22.52 0.78 -28.45
CA ALA A 528 -23.18 1.84 -29.19
C ALA A 528 -22.17 2.94 -29.55
N PRO A 529 -22.36 3.60 -30.71
CA PRO A 529 -21.52 4.72 -31.10
C PRO A 529 -21.70 5.88 -30.12
N ARG A 530 -20.58 6.41 -29.63
CA ARG A 530 -20.49 7.62 -28.83
C ARG A 530 -19.61 8.65 -29.51
N GLN A 531 -20.12 9.86 -29.67
CA GLN A 531 -19.38 10.99 -30.22
C GLN A 531 -18.63 11.70 -29.08
N PHE A 532 -17.35 12.02 -29.35
CA PHE A 532 -16.50 12.82 -28.46
C PHE A 532 -16.13 14.12 -29.19
N PRO A 533 -16.21 15.28 -28.53
CA PRO A 533 -15.83 16.57 -29.15
C PRO A 533 -14.32 16.68 -29.38
N ALA A 534 -13.91 17.59 -30.24
CA ALA A 534 -12.51 17.98 -30.38
C ALA A 534 -11.95 18.45 -29.02
N GLY A 535 -10.69 18.15 -28.76
CA GLY A 535 -10.06 18.45 -27.48
C GLY A 535 -10.26 17.38 -26.38
N SER A 536 -11.04 16.31 -26.64
CA SER A 536 -11.13 15.18 -25.73
C SER A 536 -9.77 14.52 -25.54
N PHE A 537 -9.50 14.04 -24.33
CA PHE A 537 -8.24 13.38 -24.02
C PHE A 537 -8.35 11.90 -24.32
N ILE A 538 -7.30 11.35 -24.90
CA ILE A 538 -7.18 9.93 -25.27
C ILE A 538 -5.92 9.36 -24.60
N VAL A 539 -6.11 8.41 -23.71
CA VAL A 539 -5.06 7.57 -23.16
C VAL A 539 -4.99 6.32 -24.04
N ARG A 540 -4.10 6.35 -25.04
CA ARG A 540 -3.88 5.23 -25.95
C ARG A 540 -3.20 4.11 -25.17
N MET A 541 -3.62 2.87 -25.41
CA MET A 541 -3.07 1.72 -24.69
C MET A 541 -1.89 1.05 -25.39
N ASP A 542 -1.51 1.50 -26.61
CA ASP A 542 -0.31 1.10 -27.33
C ASP A 542 0.95 1.84 -26.83
N GLN A 543 1.12 1.85 -25.51
CA GLN A 543 2.21 2.52 -24.79
C GLN A 543 2.84 1.62 -23.71
N PRO A 544 4.10 1.87 -23.28
CA PRO A 544 4.82 1.02 -22.36
C PRO A 544 4.12 0.84 -21.00
N TYR A 545 3.49 1.91 -20.49
CA TYR A 545 2.85 1.90 -19.18
C TYR A 545 1.31 1.82 -19.27
N SER A 546 0.80 1.06 -20.25
CA SER A 546 -0.63 0.82 -20.40
C SER A 546 -1.24 0.05 -19.22
N ARG A 547 -0.46 -0.81 -18.53
CA ARG A 547 -0.97 -1.60 -17.40
C ARG A 547 -1.32 -0.74 -16.19
N ILE A 548 -0.51 0.28 -15.86
CA ILE A 548 -0.89 1.20 -14.79
C ILE A 548 -2.10 2.04 -15.19
N ALA A 549 -2.25 2.42 -16.47
CA ALA A 549 -3.43 3.13 -16.93
C ALA A 549 -4.70 2.27 -16.78
N ASP A 550 -4.66 0.99 -17.17
CA ASP A 550 -5.76 0.04 -16.93
C ASP A 550 -6.06 -0.09 -15.44
N THR A 551 -5.03 -0.35 -14.64
CA THR A 551 -5.18 -0.56 -13.20
C THR A 551 -5.88 0.61 -12.51
N LEU A 552 -5.59 1.84 -12.92
CA LEU A 552 -6.17 3.04 -12.31
C LEU A 552 -7.55 3.41 -12.86
N LEU A 553 -7.83 3.11 -14.13
CA LEU A 553 -9.03 3.59 -14.81
C LEU A 553 -10.12 2.54 -14.97
N ASP A 554 -9.78 1.26 -14.98
CA ASP A 554 -10.74 0.18 -15.15
C ASP A 554 -11.43 -0.20 -13.84
N ARG A 555 -12.59 -0.81 -13.95
CA ARG A 555 -13.33 -1.38 -12.83
C ARG A 555 -12.91 -2.83 -12.63
N GLN A 556 -12.52 -3.18 -11.43
CA GLN A 556 -12.15 -4.55 -11.06
C GLN A 556 -13.09 -5.04 -9.96
N TYR A 557 -13.47 -6.30 -10.03
CA TYR A 557 -14.43 -6.91 -9.12
C TYR A 557 -13.78 -8.09 -8.39
N TRP A 558 -13.80 -8.04 -7.06
CA TRP A 558 -13.40 -9.16 -6.23
C TRP A 558 -14.59 -10.10 -6.06
N ALA A 559 -14.45 -11.37 -6.47
CA ALA A 559 -15.52 -12.35 -6.35
C ALA A 559 -15.79 -12.68 -4.88
N PRO A 560 -17.05 -12.59 -4.39
CA PRO A 560 -17.39 -12.97 -3.01
C PRO A 560 -17.07 -14.43 -2.68
N GLU A 561 -17.06 -15.29 -3.68
CA GLU A 561 -16.77 -16.71 -3.61
C GLU A 561 -15.29 -17.04 -3.52
N ASP A 562 -14.41 -16.03 -3.77
CA ASP A 562 -12.96 -16.21 -3.72
C ASP A 562 -12.53 -16.94 -2.45
N PRO A 563 -11.60 -17.91 -2.54
CA PRO A 563 -11.04 -18.61 -1.37
C PRO A 563 -10.42 -17.65 -0.35
N GLN A 564 -9.83 -16.55 -0.79
CA GLN A 564 -9.32 -15.49 0.09
C GLN A 564 -10.50 -14.70 0.67
N LYS A 565 -10.96 -15.12 1.84
CA LYS A 565 -12.14 -14.51 2.48
C LYS A 565 -11.87 -13.16 3.14
N LYS A 566 -10.59 -12.82 3.34
CA LYS A 566 -10.17 -11.57 4.00
C LYS A 566 -9.19 -10.84 3.09
N PRO A 567 -9.68 -9.99 2.19
CA PRO A 567 -8.81 -9.11 1.43
C PRO A 567 -7.89 -8.34 2.38
N TYR A 568 -6.64 -8.17 1.98
CA TYR A 568 -5.64 -7.52 2.82
C TYR A 568 -5.87 -6.01 2.92
N ASP A 569 -6.32 -5.37 1.82
CA ASP A 569 -6.57 -3.92 1.76
C ASP A 569 -7.75 -3.62 0.84
N ASP A 570 -7.85 -2.37 0.32
CA ASP A 570 -8.90 -1.92 -0.58
C ASP A 570 -9.05 -2.86 -1.78
N THR A 571 -10.28 -3.23 -2.11
CA THR A 571 -10.61 -4.11 -3.23
C THR A 571 -11.11 -3.35 -4.46
N GLY A 572 -11.47 -2.05 -4.32
CA GLY A 572 -11.93 -1.21 -5.41
C GLY A 572 -11.39 0.22 -5.33
N TRP A 573 -11.05 0.79 -6.48
CA TRP A 573 -10.48 2.15 -6.58
C TRP A 573 -10.96 2.93 -7.79
N SER A 574 -10.98 2.42 -9.03
CA SER A 574 -11.42 3.08 -10.27
C SER A 574 -11.39 4.61 -10.25
N LEU A 575 -10.24 5.23 -10.59
CA LEU A 575 -10.04 6.68 -10.39
C LEU A 575 -10.98 7.54 -11.24
N GLY A 576 -11.44 7.06 -12.39
CA GLY A 576 -12.48 7.75 -13.17
C GLY A 576 -13.74 7.97 -12.34
N ASP A 577 -14.23 6.90 -11.71
CA ASP A 577 -15.44 6.91 -10.88
C ASP A 577 -15.25 7.71 -9.59
N THR A 578 -14.14 7.51 -8.88
CA THR A 578 -13.90 8.18 -7.59
C THR A 578 -13.50 9.65 -7.72
N PHE A 579 -12.99 10.07 -8.87
CA PHE A 579 -12.80 11.49 -9.21
C PHE A 579 -14.09 12.13 -9.77
N GLY A 580 -15.10 11.31 -10.10
CA GLY A 580 -16.35 11.75 -10.70
C GLY A 580 -16.18 12.27 -12.14
N VAL A 581 -15.20 11.73 -12.86
CA VAL A 581 -14.86 12.05 -14.24
C VAL A 581 -15.42 10.97 -15.17
N ASP A 582 -16.01 11.41 -16.27
CA ASP A 582 -16.53 10.51 -17.29
C ASP A 582 -15.39 9.93 -18.13
N VAL A 583 -14.99 8.72 -17.80
CA VAL A 583 -13.95 7.94 -18.49
C VAL A 583 -14.59 6.83 -19.27
N ALA A 584 -14.52 6.90 -20.60
CA ALA A 584 -15.02 5.85 -21.47
C ALA A 584 -13.89 4.84 -21.79
N ARG A 585 -14.13 3.58 -21.47
CA ARG A 585 -13.28 2.46 -21.89
C ARG A 585 -13.62 2.06 -23.32
N VAL A 586 -12.68 2.19 -24.25
CA VAL A 586 -12.90 1.98 -25.67
C VAL A 586 -12.10 0.76 -26.13
N SER A 587 -12.82 -0.29 -26.55
CA SER A 587 -12.21 -1.48 -27.18
C SER A 587 -12.21 -1.39 -28.70
N ASP A 588 -12.86 -0.37 -29.27
CA ASP A 588 -12.85 -0.12 -30.73
C ASP A 588 -11.48 0.41 -31.13
N ALA A 589 -10.74 -0.39 -31.89
CA ALA A 589 -9.38 -0.06 -32.31
C ALA A 589 -9.29 1.17 -33.22
N THR A 590 -10.41 1.60 -33.84
CA THR A 590 -10.44 2.81 -34.68
C THR A 590 -10.12 4.09 -33.90
N VAL A 591 -10.22 4.06 -32.57
CA VAL A 591 -9.77 5.16 -31.69
C VAL A 591 -8.28 5.46 -31.86
N LEU A 592 -7.47 4.47 -32.22
CA LEU A 592 -6.03 4.62 -32.44
C LEU A 592 -5.69 5.38 -33.74
N ASP A 593 -6.65 5.49 -34.67
CA ASP A 593 -6.51 6.24 -35.94
C ASP A 593 -6.93 7.70 -35.81
N VAL A 594 -7.45 8.10 -34.67
CA VAL A 594 -7.87 9.49 -34.40
C VAL A 594 -6.64 10.42 -34.43
N PRO A 595 -6.66 11.50 -35.23
CA PRO A 595 -5.59 12.50 -35.19
C PRO A 595 -5.49 13.16 -33.81
N VAL A 596 -4.29 13.10 -33.23
CA VAL A 596 -4.04 13.55 -31.86
C VAL A 596 -2.77 14.36 -31.74
N GLN A 597 -2.74 15.26 -30.78
CA GLN A 597 -1.55 15.95 -30.28
C GLN A 597 -1.18 15.42 -28.90
N ARG A 598 0.10 15.17 -28.67
CA ARG A 598 0.60 14.76 -27.35
C ARG A 598 0.40 15.88 -26.32
N VAL A 599 0.01 15.51 -25.11
CA VAL A 599 -0.14 16.43 -23.98
C VAL A 599 1.10 16.33 -23.08
N ASP A 600 1.98 17.31 -23.16
CA ASP A 600 3.23 17.33 -22.37
C ASP A 600 3.07 17.99 -21.01
N ALA A 601 2.05 18.78 -20.79
CA ALA A 601 1.71 19.39 -19.53
C ALA A 601 0.19 19.42 -19.32
N VAL A 602 -0.24 19.22 -18.09
CA VAL A 602 -1.63 19.45 -17.67
C VAL A 602 -1.63 20.63 -16.73
N GLU A 603 -2.49 21.60 -17.01
CA GLU A 603 -2.66 22.75 -16.11
C GLU A 603 -3.12 22.23 -14.74
N GLU A 604 -2.45 22.68 -13.68
CA GLU A 604 -2.87 22.33 -12.32
C GLU A 604 -4.20 23.02 -12.01
N PRO A 605 -5.21 22.24 -11.57
CA PRO A 605 -6.48 22.85 -11.17
C PRO A 605 -6.25 23.72 -9.93
N ARG A 606 -6.69 24.97 -10.02
CA ARG A 606 -6.65 25.91 -8.89
C ARG A 606 -8.03 26.00 -8.27
N PHE A 607 -8.13 25.56 -7.03
CA PHE A 607 -9.30 25.81 -6.21
C PHE A 607 -9.17 27.21 -5.60
N ASP A 608 -10.20 28.02 -5.79
CA ASP A 608 -10.28 29.32 -5.12
C ASP A 608 -10.94 29.15 -3.75
N ALA A 609 -10.11 29.05 -2.70
CA ALA A 609 -10.58 28.89 -1.33
C ALA A 609 -11.52 30.03 -0.88
N SER A 610 -11.51 31.18 -1.53
CA SER A 610 -12.45 32.28 -1.25
C SER A 610 -13.92 31.92 -1.54
N ALA A 611 -14.13 30.88 -2.39
CA ALA A 611 -15.46 30.33 -2.67
C ALA A 611 -16.12 29.64 -1.45
N LEU A 612 -15.35 29.32 -0.40
CA LEU A 612 -15.87 28.77 0.87
C LEU A 612 -16.57 29.80 1.74
N GLY A 613 -16.58 31.06 1.38
CA GLY A 613 -17.21 32.14 2.13
C GLY A 613 -17.77 33.24 1.22
N VAL A 614 -18.32 34.27 1.84
CA VAL A 614 -18.67 35.51 1.18
C VAL A 614 -17.61 36.57 1.48
N PRO A 615 -17.41 37.58 0.64
CA PRO A 615 -16.46 38.65 0.89
C PRO A 615 -16.60 39.21 2.32
N GLY A 616 -15.53 39.16 3.10
CA GLY A 616 -15.49 39.60 4.50
C GLY A 616 -16.01 38.59 5.54
N ARG A 617 -16.48 37.40 5.13
CA ARG A 617 -17.00 36.36 6.06
C ARG A 617 -16.60 34.94 5.63
N MET A 618 -15.32 34.65 5.76
CA MET A 618 -14.83 33.28 5.62
C MET A 618 -15.21 32.43 6.84
N PRO A 619 -15.65 31.16 6.68
CA PRO A 619 -15.88 30.28 7.83
C PRO A 619 -14.57 30.05 8.59
N ARG A 620 -14.67 30.06 9.93
CA ARG A 620 -13.56 29.69 10.80
C ARG A 620 -13.58 28.19 11.01
N ILE A 621 -12.65 27.49 10.37
CA ILE A 621 -12.60 26.04 10.29
C ILE A 621 -11.59 25.52 11.33
N ALA A 622 -11.95 24.44 12.03
CA ALA A 622 -11.02 23.63 12.81
C ALA A 622 -11.02 22.19 12.30
N VAL A 623 -9.85 21.58 12.25
CA VAL A 623 -9.68 20.13 12.11
C VAL A 623 -9.34 19.57 13.48
N MET A 624 -10.25 18.77 14.04
CA MET A 624 -10.08 18.15 15.35
C MET A 624 -9.43 16.77 15.20
N HIS A 625 -8.38 16.52 15.99
CA HIS A 625 -7.69 15.25 16.03
C HIS A 625 -7.65 14.63 17.42
N THR A 626 -7.28 13.36 17.48
CA THR A 626 -7.03 12.63 18.72
C THR A 626 -5.55 12.28 18.85
N TRP A 627 -5.09 12.03 20.07
CA TRP A 627 -3.77 11.43 20.32
C TRP A 627 -3.77 9.90 20.19
N LEU A 628 -4.84 9.29 19.68
CA LEU A 628 -4.94 7.86 19.42
C LEU A 628 -4.32 7.46 18.07
N SER A 629 -4.56 8.27 17.04
CA SER A 629 -4.11 8.00 15.67
C SER A 629 -4.25 9.27 14.83
N THR A 630 -3.31 9.47 13.91
CA THR A 630 -3.34 10.52 12.88
C THR A 630 -3.42 9.94 11.45
N GLN A 631 -3.59 8.62 11.36
CA GLN A 631 -3.58 7.86 10.11
C GLN A 631 -4.50 8.46 9.03
N THR A 632 -5.76 8.69 9.37
CA THR A 632 -6.77 9.09 8.39
C THR A 632 -6.94 10.60 8.31
N GLU A 633 -6.84 11.31 9.44
CA GLU A 633 -7.02 12.76 9.47
C GLU A 633 -5.93 13.50 8.69
N GLY A 634 -4.74 12.92 8.59
CA GLY A 634 -3.66 13.48 7.79
C GLY A 634 -4.00 13.64 6.31
N TRP A 635 -4.78 12.73 5.74
CA TRP A 635 -5.31 12.87 4.38
C TRP A 635 -6.23 14.10 4.24
N TRP A 636 -7.03 14.39 5.28
CA TRP A 636 -7.89 15.56 5.30
C TRP A 636 -7.07 16.84 5.39
N ARG A 637 -6.05 16.89 6.27
CA ARG A 637 -5.13 18.04 6.33
C ARG A 637 -4.45 18.28 4.99
N MET A 638 -3.90 17.23 4.41
CA MET A 638 -3.22 17.33 3.12
C MET A 638 -4.15 17.82 2.00
N ALA A 639 -5.40 17.33 1.94
CA ALA A 639 -6.38 17.80 0.97
C ALA A 639 -6.70 19.28 1.15
N LEU A 640 -6.91 19.73 2.40
CA LEU A 640 -7.18 21.13 2.71
C LEU A 640 -6.00 22.04 2.38
N ASP A 641 -4.78 21.60 2.70
CA ASP A 641 -3.55 22.36 2.42
C ASP A 641 -3.33 22.49 0.90
N LYS A 642 -3.52 21.42 0.12
CA LYS A 642 -3.47 21.47 -1.35
C LYS A 642 -4.51 22.40 -1.97
N LEU A 643 -5.69 22.47 -1.35
CA LEU A 643 -6.76 23.38 -1.78
C LEU A 643 -6.57 24.80 -1.25
N GLY A 644 -5.55 25.08 -0.46
CA GLY A 644 -5.32 26.39 0.16
C GLY A 644 -6.38 26.79 1.20
N VAL A 645 -7.10 25.81 1.76
CA VAL A 645 -8.12 26.05 2.79
C VAL A 645 -7.45 26.22 4.14
N LYS A 646 -7.61 27.37 4.77
CA LYS A 646 -7.07 27.64 6.09
C LYS A 646 -7.92 27.02 7.20
N TYR A 647 -7.29 26.37 8.16
CA TYR A 647 -7.94 25.79 9.34
C TYR A 647 -7.06 25.94 10.59
N ALA A 648 -7.67 25.84 11.76
CA ALA A 648 -6.98 25.62 13.01
C ALA A 648 -6.89 24.11 13.26
N TYR A 649 -5.71 23.61 13.61
CA TYR A 649 -5.52 22.23 14.00
C TYR A 649 -5.63 22.12 15.53
N ILE A 650 -6.60 21.37 16.05
CA ILE A 650 -6.93 21.31 17.46
C ILE A 650 -7.09 19.87 17.94
N SER A 651 -6.61 19.59 19.13
CA SER A 651 -6.74 18.26 19.73
C SER A 651 -8.08 18.10 20.47
N THR A 652 -8.48 16.85 20.73
CA THR A 652 -9.58 16.54 21.67
C THR A 652 -9.37 17.16 23.04
N GLN A 653 -8.11 17.32 23.48
CA GLN A 653 -7.77 17.96 24.74
C GLN A 653 -8.04 19.49 24.72
N ASP A 654 -7.81 20.15 23.58
CA ASP A 654 -8.15 21.57 23.42
C ASP A 654 -9.66 21.77 23.45
N VAL A 655 -10.39 20.90 22.78
CA VAL A 655 -11.87 20.90 22.80
C VAL A 655 -12.40 20.67 24.22
N ALA A 656 -11.77 19.80 25.00
CA ALA A 656 -12.15 19.55 26.39
C ALA A 656 -11.98 20.78 27.28
N LYS A 657 -10.96 21.61 27.02
CA LYS A 657 -10.63 22.82 27.79
C LYS A 657 -11.40 24.07 27.35
N GLU A 658 -11.86 24.10 26.08
CA GLU A 658 -12.47 25.30 25.49
C GLU A 658 -14.00 25.27 25.57
N ALA A 659 -14.56 25.96 26.52
CA ALA A 659 -16.00 26.06 26.69
C ALA A 659 -16.72 26.88 25.61
N ASN A 660 -16.00 27.83 24.97
CA ASN A 660 -16.57 28.74 23.95
C ASN A 660 -16.06 28.42 22.54
N LEU A 661 -16.19 27.18 22.12
CA LEU A 661 -15.80 26.74 20.77
C LEU A 661 -16.50 27.57 19.68
N ARG A 662 -17.81 27.90 19.86
CA ARG A 662 -18.57 28.67 18.86
C ARG A 662 -18.05 30.08 18.69
N GLY A 663 -17.46 30.66 19.71
CA GLY A 663 -16.77 31.96 19.61
C GLY A 663 -15.53 31.94 18.75
N LYS A 664 -14.91 30.77 18.60
CA LYS A 664 -13.67 30.60 17.82
C LYS A 664 -13.91 29.99 16.44
N TYR A 665 -14.84 29.04 16.30
CA TYR A 665 -15.03 28.26 15.11
C TYR A 665 -16.49 28.26 14.63
N ASP A 666 -16.65 28.14 13.33
CA ASP A 666 -17.94 27.99 12.65
C ASP A 666 -18.15 26.53 12.25
N VAL A 667 -17.07 25.86 11.85
CA VAL A 667 -17.05 24.46 11.39
C VAL A 667 -15.93 23.70 12.15
N ILE A 668 -16.27 22.54 12.67
CA ILE A 668 -15.31 21.58 13.19
C ILE A 668 -15.39 20.31 12.32
N LEU A 669 -14.26 19.95 11.73
CA LEU A 669 -14.10 18.72 10.95
C LEU A 669 -13.47 17.66 11.86
N PHE A 670 -14.14 16.52 11.97
CA PHE A 670 -13.66 15.39 12.75
C PHE A 670 -13.57 14.15 11.84
N ALA A 671 -12.39 13.99 11.24
CA ALA A 671 -12.08 12.87 10.36
C ALA A 671 -12.10 11.52 11.12
N PRO A 672 -12.21 10.38 10.42
CA PRO A 672 -12.13 9.06 11.06
C PRO A 672 -10.83 8.87 11.85
N VAL A 673 -10.94 8.29 13.04
CA VAL A 673 -9.82 7.99 13.94
C VAL A 673 -9.30 6.57 13.76
N GLY A 674 -10.15 5.65 13.30
CA GLY A 674 -9.89 4.22 13.23
C GLY A 674 -9.98 3.53 14.60
N ALA A 675 -10.70 4.13 15.56
CA ALA A 675 -10.89 3.57 16.88
C ALA A 675 -11.86 2.39 16.86
N LYS A 676 -11.39 1.18 17.21
CA LYS A 676 -12.26 -0.01 17.30
C LYS A 676 -13.37 0.16 18.36
N ASP A 677 -13.04 0.76 19.50
CA ASP A 677 -14.01 1.16 20.54
C ASP A 677 -14.16 2.68 20.51
N ARG A 678 -15.35 3.16 20.19
CA ARG A 678 -15.64 4.61 20.07
C ARG A 678 -15.52 5.34 21.42
N ARG A 679 -15.60 4.61 22.54
CA ARG A 679 -15.36 5.18 23.87
C ARG A 679 -13.93 5.70 24.04
N ALA A 680 -12.96 5.12 23.33
CA ALA A 680 -11.58 5.57 23.37
C ALA A 680 -11.41 7.04 22.90
N ILE A 681 -12.29 7.56 22.05
CA ILE A 681 -12.30 8.99 21.66
C ILE A 681 -12.53 9.87 22.89
N VAL A 682 -13.41 9.44 23.80
CA VAL A 682 -13.75 10.17 25.02
C VAL A 682 -12.81 9.82 26.17
N GLU A 683 -12.56 8.56 26.39
CA GLU A 683 -11.75 8.08 27.52
C GLU A 683 -10.24 8.33 27.31
N GLY A 684 -9.78 8.29 26.03
CA GLY A 684 -8.37 8.36 25.68
C GLY A 684 -7.63 7.03 25.91
N MET A 685 -6.34 7.14 26.23
CA MET A 685 -5.50 6.00 26.59
C MET A 685 -5.60 5.71 28.08
N PRO A 686 -5.30 4.48 28.54
CA PRO A 686 -5.25 4.15 29.96
C PRO A 686 -4.35 5.09 30.75
N MET A 687 -4.84 5.59 31.90
CA MET A 687 -4.18 6.62 32.73
C MET A 687 -3.22 6.06 33.79
N TYR A 688 -2.85 4.76 33.71
CA TYR A 688 -1.85 4.20 34.64
C TYR A 688 -0.43 4.55 34.19
N GLY A 689 0.51 4.55 35.11
CA GLY A 689 1.91 4.88 34.85
C GLY A 689 2.17 6.40 34.75
N ASN A 690 3.20 6.76 33.99
CA ASN A 690 3.63 8.15 33.83
C ASN A 690 2.90 8.84 32.67
N ALA A 691 2.90 10.16 32.66
CA ALA A 691 2.49 10.96 31.52
C ALA A 691 3.33 10.61 30.28
N LEU A 692 2.70 10.66 29.10
CA LEU A 692 3.30 10.38 27.80
C LEU A 692 3.45 11.69 26.99
N PRO A 693 4.57 12.43 27.16
CA PRO A 693 4.74 13.73 26.53
C PRO A 693 5.01 13.61 25.03
N TRP A 694 4.36 14.48 24.26
CA TRP A 694 4.65 14.71 22.85
C TRP A 694 4.98 16.17 22.65
N LYS A 695 6.23 16.56 22.85
CA LYS A 695 6.66 17.96 22.76
C LYS A 695 8.15 18.07 22.49
N LYS A 696 8.56 19.20 21.95
CA LYS A 696 9.95 19.54 21.73
C LYS A 696 10.71 19.71 23.05
N THR A 697 11.82 18.98 23.19
CA THR A 697 12.79 19.11 24.29
C THR A 697 14.20 18.94 23.73
N SER A 698 15.22 19.01 24.58
CA SER A 698 16.61 18.68 24.17
C SER A 698 16.80 17.23 23.74
N LEU A 699 16.01 16.29 24.31
CA LEU A 699 16.01 14.87 23.95
C LEU A 699 15.12 14.57 22.74
N THR A 700 14.12 15.39 22.49
CA THR A 700 13.09 15.19 21.46
C THR A 700 12.93 16.45 20.60
N PRO A 701 13.99 16.87 19.85
CA PRO A 701 13.97 18.12 19.10
C PRO A 701 12.99 18.11 17.91
N ASN A 702 12.56 16.94 17.43
CA ASN A 702 11.67 16.76 16.28
C ASN A 702 10.20 16.50 16.67
N LEU A 703 9.90 16.36 17.99
CA LEU A 703 8.51 16.23 18.45
C LEU A 703 7.86 17.61 18.62
N GLY A 704 6.54 17.65 18.60
CA GLY A 704 5.78 18.87 18.86
C GLY A 704 5.81 19.91 17.73
N LEU A 705 6.18 19.53 16.50
CA LEU A 705 6.23 20.43 15.35
C LEU A 705 4.85 20.65 14.71
N ILE A 706 3.98 19.65 14.75
CA ILE A 706 2.62 19.70 14.18
C ILE A 706 1.64 20.07 15.29
N ASP A 707 1.67 19.36 16.41
CA ASP A 707 0.94 19.64 17.64
C ASP A 707 1.72 19.09 18.84
N ALA A 708 1.43 19.59 20.05
CA ALA A 708 2.19 19.26 21.26
C ALA A 708 1.27 19.06 22.47
N THR A 709 1.64 18.10 23.35
CA THR A 709 0.99 17.90 24.65
C THR A 709 1.97 17.43 25.71
N ASP A 710 1.68 17.74 26.97
CA ASP A 710 2.41 17.19 28.13
C ASP A 710 2.03 15.71 28.38
N ASP A 711 0.84 15.30 27.96
CA ASP A 711 0.36 13.94 28.11
C ASP A 711 -0.63 13.59 27.00
N MET A 712 -0.28 12.60 26.19
CA MET A 712 -1.12 12.12 25.10
C MET A 712 -2.36 11.33 25.54
N ARG A 713 -2.38 10.86 26.81
CA ARG A 713 -3.38 9.89 27.26
C ARG A 713 -4.80 10.43 27.41
N PRO A 714 -5.04 11.64 27.91
CA PRO A 714 -6.40 12.14 28.03
C PRO A 714 -7.11 12.25 26.69
N GLY A 715 -8.33 11.72 26.61
CA GLY A 715 -9.22 11.87 25.47
C GLY A 715 -10.06 13.15 25.55
N LEU A 716 -11.21 13.14 24.85
CA LEU A 716 -12.15 14.26 24.83
C LEU A 716 -12.79 14.53 26.19
N GLY A 717 -12.99 13.49 27.00
CA GLY A 717 -13.68 13.59 28.30
C GLY A 717 -15.15 14.01 28.18
N ALA A 718 -15.89 13.94 29.27
CA ALA A 718 -17.27 14.42 29.33
C ALA A 718 -17.38 15.93 29.04
N SER A 719 -16.42 16.73 29.52
CA SER A 719 -16.37 18.20 29.26
C SER A 719 -16.26 18.51 27.76
N GLY A 720 -15.44 17.74 27.03
CA GLY A 720 -15.28 17.92 25.58
C GLY A 720 -16.55 17.56 24.81
N VAL A 721 -17.23 16.47 25.22
CA VAL A 721 -18.55 16.11 24.64
C VAL A 721 -19.57 17.23 24.87
N ASP A 722 -19.64 17.79 26.09
CA ASP A 722 -20.53 18.90 26.40
C ASP A 722 -20.16 20.19 25.68
N ASN A 723 -18.86 20.44 25.46
CA ASN A 723 -18.38 21.59 24.69
C ASN A 723 -18.79 21.44 23.20
N LEU A 724 -18.68 20.23 22.60
CA LEU A 724 -19.18 19.97 21.25
C LEU A 724 -20.70 20.13 21.15
N LYS A 725 -21.45 19.62 22.14
CA LYS A 725 -22.92 19.83 22.19
C LYS A 725 -23.28 21.31 22.23
N ARG A 726 -22.60 22.09 23.08
CA ARG A 726 -22.80 23.55 23.11
C ARG A 726 -22.39 24.23 21.82
N PHE A 727 -21.30 23.79 21.20
CA PHE A 727 -20.85 24.32 19.90
C PHE A 727 -21.91 24.15 18.84
N VAL A 728 -22.43 22.93 18.68
CA VAL A 728 -23.46 22.65 17.66
C VAL A 728 -24.77 23.34 18.04
N ALA A 729 -25.25 23.23 19.29
CA ALA A 729 -26.47 23.91 19.73
C ALA A 729 -26.40 25.44 19.55
N GLY A 730 -25.22 26.02 19.60
CA GLY A 730 -24.94 27.43 19.34
C GLY A 730 -24.92 27.85 17.87
N GLY A 731 -25.18 26.93 16.92
CA GLY A 731 -25.17 27.19 15.47
C GLY A 731 -23.83 26.86 14.79
N GLY A 732 -23.04 25.95 15.34
CA GLY A 732 -21.85 25.39 14.69
C GLY A 732 -22.17 24.18 13.82
N LEU A 733 -21.35 23.92 12.82
CA LEU A 733 -21.38 22.71 12.02
C LEU A 733 -20.29 21.74 12.49
N LEU A 734 -20.70 20.52 12.91
CA LEU A 734 -19.78 19.42 13.18
C LEU A 734 -19.87 18.42 12.02
N VAL A 735 -18.76 18.18 11.34
CA VAL A 735 -18.67 17.18 10.27
C VAL A 735 -17.98 15.93 10.81
N THR A 736 -18.61 14.78 10.65
CA THR A 736 -18.12 13.48 11.14
C THR A 736 -18.19 12.43 10.04
N SER A 737 -17.37 11.39 10.14
CA SER A 737 -17.27 10.37 9.09
C SER A 737 -16.91 9.02 9.72
N GLU A 738 -17.55 7.94 9.27
CA GLU A 738 -17.31 6.56 9.73
C GLU A 738 -17.38 6.46 11.28
N ASP A 739 -16.30 6.11 11.95
CA ASP A 739 -16.26 5.91 13.40
C ASP A 739 -16.52 7.20 14.21
N THR A 740 -16.19 8.36 13.67
CA THR A 740 -16.54 9.63 14.31
C THR A 740 -18.02 10.00 14.11
N ALA A 741 -18.67 9.53 13.04
CA ALA A 741 -20.13 9.62 12.91
C ALA A 741 -20.82 8.73 13.92
N GLU A 742 -20.34 7.51 14.13
CA GLU A 742 -20.84 6.63 15.18
C GLU A 742 -20.61 7.20 16.57
N PHE A 743 -19.45 7.85 16.83
CA PHE A 743 -19.24 8.61 18.05
C PHE A 743 -20.32 9.69 18.25
N ALA A 744 -20.62 10.49 17.23
CA ALA A 744 -21.64 11.54 17.33
C ALA A 744 -23.03 10.97 17.66
N ILE A 745 -23.40 9.83 17.06
CA ILE A 745 -24.63 9.09 17.36
C ILE A 745 -24.64 8.61 18.81
N ASN A 746 -23.61 7.89 19.22
CA ASN A 746 -23.51 7.25 20.55
C ASN A 746 -23.53 8.24 21.71
N TYR A 747 -23.00 9.45 21.49
CA TYR A 747 -22.99 10.52 22.50
C TYR A 747 -24.13 11.52 22.35
N GLY A 748 -25.16 11.20 21.50
CA GLY A 748 -26.40 11.95 21.41
C GLY A 748 -26.28 13.32 20.73
N LEU A 749 -25.32 13.46 19.79
CA LEU A 749 -25.17 14.64 18.96
C LEU A 749 -26.04 14.58 17.69
N ALA A 750 -26.51 13.41 17.32
CA ALA A 750 -27.33 13.17 16.13
C ALA A 750 -28.63 12.42 16.50
N PRO A 751 -29.61 13.09 17.10
CA PRO A 751 -30.87 12.44 17.50
C PRO A 751 -31.62 11.89 16.29
N GLY A 752 -32.19 10.71 16.42
CA GLY A 752 -32.97 10.04 15.35
C GLY A 752 -32.12 9.35 14.29
N VAL A 753 -30.80 9.28 14.46
CA VAL A 753 -29.89 8.56 13.55
C VAL A 753 -29.32 7.35 14.27
N SER A 754 -29.25 6.21 13.58
CA SER A 754 -28.53 5.02 14.03
C SER A 754 -27.76 4.39 12.88
N VAL A 755 -26.74 3.60 13.21
CA VAL A 755 -25.99 2.80 12.23
C VAL A 755 -26.79 1.53 11.95
N VAL A 756 -26.94 1.17 10.68
CA VAL A 756 -27.60 -0.05 10.25
C VAL A 756 -26.79 -1.26 10.72
N PRO A 757 -27.37 -2.18 11.51
CA PRO A 757 -26.68 -3.40 11.91
C PRO A 757 -26.35 -4.28 10.70
N LYS A 758 -25.10 -4.71 10.58
CA LYS A 758 -24.66 -5.64 9.53
C LYS A 758 -24.80 -7.08 10.04
N LYS A 759 -25.33 -7.97 9.21
CA LYS A 759 -25.44 -9.41 9.50
C LYS A 759 -24.43 -10.21 8.65
N ASN A 760 -24.58 -10.10 7.33
CA ASN A 760 -23.80 -10.83 6.35
C ASN A 760 -23.11 -9.89 5.36
N LEU A 761 -23.38 -8.59 5.43
CA LEU A 761 -22.76 -7.59 4.56
C LEU A 761 -21.25 -7.69 4.64
N ARG A 762 -20.61 -7.83 3.47
CA ARG A 762 -19.15 -7.78 3.34
C ARG A 762 -18.77 -6.76 2.27
N VAL A 763 -18.10 -5.72 2.72
CA VAL A 763 -17.51 -4.66 1.91
C VAL A 763 -16.09 -4.46 2.46
N VAL A 764 -15.09 -4.45 1.61
CA VAL A 764 -13.70 -4.22 2.00
C VAL A 764 -13.10 -3.21 1.03
N GLY A 765 -13.07 -1.93 1.42
CA GLY A 765 -12.50 -0.90 0.59
C GLY A 765 -13.01 -0.92 -0.84
N SER A 766 -14.30 -0.67 -1.04
CA SER A 766 -14.97 -0.79 -2.35
C SER A 766 -15.53 0.55 -2.82
N VAL A 767 -15.69 0.70 -4.12
CA VAL A 767 -16.37 1.84 -4.74
C VAL A 767 -17.84 1.48 -4.95
N LEU A 768 -18.71 2.25 -4.35
CA LEU A 768 -20.14 2.02 -4.35
C LEU A 768 -20.90 3.19 -4.99
N GLY A 769 -22.01 2.88 -5.65
CA GLY A 769 -22.92 3.87 -6.22
C GLY A 769 -23.70 4.63 -5.16
N ALA A 770 -23.89 5.91 -5.38
CA ALA A 770 -24.63 6.81 -4.50
C ALA A 770 -25.51 7.79 -5.30
N GLU A 771 -26.56 8.31 -4.66
CA GLU A 771 -27.52 9.22 -5.28
C GLU A 771 -27.89 10.35 -4.33
N ARG A 772 -27.98 11.57 -4.86
CA ARG A 772 -28.52 12.72 -4.14
C ARG A 772 -30.03 12.53 -3.92
N VAL A 773 -30.49 12.73 -2.70
CA VAL A 773 -31.91 12.68 -2.32
C VAL A 773 -32.45 14.08 -2.09
N ALA A 774 -31.80 14.88 -1.24
CA ALA A 774 -32.21 16.23 -0.90
C ALA A 774 -31.74 17.23 -1.98
N GLY A 775 -32.62 17.45 -2.98
CA GLY A 775 -32.31 18.32 -4.11
C GLY A 775 -32.14 19.80 -3.74
N ASP A 776 -32.72 20.23 -2.63
CA ASP A 776 -32.63 21.59 -2.07
C ASP A 776 -31.42 21.80 -1.14
N SER A 777 -30.81 20.71 -0.65
CA SER A 777 -29.63 20.82 0.21
C SER A 777 -28.43 21.36 -0.56
N PRO A 778 -27.74 22.40 -0.04
CA PRO A 778 -26.54 22.90 -0.67
C PRO A 778 -25.35 21.91 -0.60
N ILE A 779 -25.38 20.93 0.34
CA ILE A 779 -24.30 19.96 0.57
C ILE A 779 -24.03 19.13 -0.70
N ALA A 780 -25.09 18.64 -1.34
CA ALA A 780 -24.98 17.80 -2.54
C ALA A 780 -25.13 18.60 -3.86
N ARG A 781 -24.86 19.89 -3.84
CA ARG A 781 -24.84 20.71 -5.07
C ARG A 781 -23.75 20.21 -6.03
N GLY A 782 -24.09 20.07 -7.31
CA GLY A 782 -23.21 19.52 -8.35
C GLY A 782 -23.20 18.00 -8.46
N TYR A 783 -24.11 17.31 -7.72
CA TYR A 783 -24.32 15.87 -7.81
C TYR A 783 -25.71 15.58 -8.38
N ASP A 784 -25.96 16.04 -9.61
CA ASP A 784 -27.27 15.91 -10.27
C ASP A 784 -27.48 14.55 -10.96
N ARG A 785 -26.45 13.72 -11.00
CA ARG A 785 -26.46 12.36 -11.52
C ARG A 785 -25.99 11.40 -10.44
N PRO A 786 -26.27 10.09 -10.56
CA PRO A 786 -25.62 9.08 -9.73
C PRO A 786 -24.10 9.23 -9.78
N PHE A 787 -23.43 9.01 -8.67
CA PHE A 787 -21.99 9.17 -8.52
C PHE A 787 -21.42 8.08 -7.62
N SER A 788 -20.13 8.00 -7.54
CA SER A 788 -19.43 6.95 -6.80
C SER A 788 -18.86 7.48 -5.49
N MET A 789 -18.94 6.65 -4.44
CA MET A 789 -18.36 6.91 -3.14
C MET A 789 -17.53 5.70 -2.69
N TYR A 790 -16.37 5.95 -2.10
CA TYR A 790 -15.60 4.90 -1.45
C TYR A 790 -16.24 4.50 -0.13
N SER A 791 -16.29 3.20 0.16
CA SER A 791 -16.76 2.66 1.44
C SER A 791 -15.77 1.62 1.96
N LYS A 792 -15.22 1.86 3.16
CA LYS A 792 -14.27 0.96 3.78
C LYS A 792 -14.91 -0.37 4.20
N GLU A 793 -16.07 -0.31 4.86
CA GLU A 793 -16.67 -1.46 5.51
C GLU A 793 -18.18 -1.58 5.28
N GLY A 794 -18.79 -0.79 4.38
CA GLY A 794 -20.22 -0.85 4.10
C GLY A 794 -21.08 -0.28 5.24
N MET A 795 -20.73 0.88 5.79
CA MET A 795 -21.60 1.59 6.74
C MET A 795 -22.81 2.20 6.03
N ALA A 796 -23.93 2.23 6.69
CA ALA A 796 -25.14 2.94 6.27
C ALA A 796 -25.89 3.43 7.50
N PHE A 797 -26.66 4.50 7.34
CA PHE A 797 -27.50 5.04 8.41
C PHE A 797 -28.96 4.71 8.21
N GLN A 798 -29.66 4.68 9.34
CA GLN A 798 -31.09 4.60 9.43
C GLN A 798 -31.62 5.80 10.22
N LEU A 799 -32.72 6.35 9.76
CA LEU A 799 -33.38 7.50 10.36
C LEU A 799 -34.65 7.07 11.11
N SER A 800 -34.91 7.76 12.21
CA SER A 800 -36.12 7.62 13.02
C SER A 800 -36.67 8.98 13.38
N HIS A 801 -38.00 9.07 13.57
CA HIS A 801 -38.61 10.25 14.17
C HIS A 801 -38.55 10.25 15.70
N LEU A 802 -37.89 9.22 16.27
CA LEU A 802 -37.68 9.11 17.73
C LEU A 802 -36.23 9.37 18.07
N VAL A 803 -35.98 9.97 19.23
CA VAL A 803 -34.63 10.34 19.69
C VAL A 803 -33.69 9.15 19.78
N SER A 804 -34.18 7.96 20.13
CA SER A 804 -33.37 6.73 20.25
C SER A 804 -32.81 6.22 18.90
N GLY A 805 -33.38 6.68 17.78
CA GLY A 805 -32.98 6.16 16.48
C GLY A 805 -33.43 4.71 16.17
N ASP A 806 -34.06 4.04 17.15
CA ASP A 806 -34.54 2.65 17.04
C ASP A 806 -35.79 2.59 16.18
N ALA A 807 -35.65 2.47 14.88
CA ALA A 807 -36.76 2.06 14.02
C ALA A 807 -36.72 0.54 13.86
N MET A 808 -37.84 -0.13 14.00
CA MET A 808 -37.95 -1.55 13.66
C MET A 808 -37.75 -1.73 12.15
N LEU A 809 -36.64 -2.32 11.79
CA LEU A 809 -36.37 -2.70 10.41
C LEU A 809 -37.21 -3.93 10.06
N PRO A 810 -37.91 -3.93 8.92
CA PRO A 810 -38.40 -5.18 8.38
C PRO A 810 -37.23 -6.11 8.13
N ASN A 811 -37.35 -7.38 8.52
CA ASN A 811 -36.32 -8.38 8.26
C ASN A 811 -35.99 -8.41 6.77
N ALA A 812 -34.73 -8.16 6.43
CA ALA A 812 -34.24 -8.40 5.08
C ALA A 812 -34.38 -9.91 4.81
N LYS A 813 -34.97 -10.27 3.68
CA LYS A 813 -35.00 -11.67 3.24
C LYS A 813 -33.56 -12.03 2.82
N ASP A 814 -33.08 -13.15 3.31
CA ASP A 814 -31.79 -13.70 2.87
C ASP A 814 -31.87 -13.92 1.35
N TYR A 815 -30.96 -13.28 0.65
CA TYR A 815 -30.82 -13.43 -0.78
C TYR A 815 -29.70 -14.44 -1.07
N LYS A 816 -30.05 -15.51 -1.74
CA LYS A 816 -29.06 -16.41 -2.32
C LYS A 816 -28.67 -15.88 -3.69
N ARG A 817 -27.39 -15.54 -3.84
CA ARG A 817 -26.82 -15.13 -5.11
C ARG A 817 -26.99 -16.26 -6.12
N PRO A 818 -27.45 -15.99 -7.35
CA PRO A 818 -27.44 -17.01 -8.40
C PRO A 818 -26.01 -17.49 -8.64
N THR A 819 -25.81 -18.79 -8.53
CA THR A 819 -24.56 -19.45 -8.91
C THR A 819 -24.60 -19.64 -10.42
N GLY A 820 -23.88 -18.85 -11.21
CA GLY A 820 -23.98 -19.04 -12.64
C GLY A 820 -23.12 -18.22 -13.57
N ARG A 821 -22.31 -17.32 -13.05
CA ARG A 821 -21.24 -16.70 -13.86
C ARG A 821 -19.91 -17.30 -13.45
N GLY A 822 -19.17 -17.80 -14.47
CA GLY A 822 -17.82 -18.26 -14.43
C GLY A 822 -17.28 -18.32 -13.02
N GLY A 823 -17.53 -19.41 -12.31
CA GLY A 823 -17.07 -19.52 -10.93
C GLY A 823 -15.56 -19.37 -10.92
N LEU A 824 -15.02 -19.12 -9.77
CA LEU A 824 -13.58 -19.17 -9.47
C LEU A 824 -12.85 -20.43 -10.00
N HIS A 825 -13.57 -21.34 -10.60
CA HIS A 825 -13.09 -22.59 -11.20
C HIS A 825 -13.03 -22.55 -12.72
N ASP A 826 -13.36 -21.43 -13.35
CA ASP A 826 -13.08 -21.25 -14.77
C ASP A 826 -11.62 -20.78 -14.90
N GLU A 827 -10.74 -21.74 -15.13
CA GLU A 827 -9.29 -21.52 -15.26
C GLU A 827 -8.92 -20.54 -16.38
N ASP A 828 -9.82 -20.36 -17.36
CA ASP A 828 -9.64 -19.44 -18.48
C ASP A 828 -10.03 -17.99 -18.16
N VAL A 829 -10.58 -17.77 -16.97
CA VAL A 829 -11.07 -16.46 -16.51
C VAL A 829 -10.15 -15.88 -15.46
N PRO A 830 -9.31 -14.87 -15.76
CA PRO A 830 -8.54 -14.19 -14.75
C PRO A 830 -9.46 -13.61 -13.66
N GLU A 831 -9.12 -13.80 -12.41
CA GLU A 831 -9.76 -13.12 -11.28
C GLU A 831 -9.69 -11.60 -11.49
N GLY A 832 -10.70 -10.88 -11.01
CA GLY A 832 -10.72 -9.42 -11.16
C GLY A 832 -11.02 -8.91 -12.56
N ARG A 833 -11.81 -9.64 -13.34
CA ARG A 833 -12.17 -9.20 -14.69
C ARG A 833 -12.75 -7.80 -14.75
N PRO A 834 -12.24 -6.98 -15.67
CA PRO A 834 -12.70 -5.60 -15.81
C PRO A 834 -14.14 -5.45 -16.32
N PHE A 835 -14.76 -6.48 -16.88
CA PHE A 835 -16.06 -6.40 -17.56
C PHE A 835 -17.17 -7.29 -17.03
N ASP A 836 -16.90 -8.16 -16.08
CA ASP A 836 -17.98 -8.94 -15.46
C ASP A 836 -18.71 -8.05 -14.47
N GLU A 837 -19.76 -7.40 -14.93
CA GLU A 837 -20.64 -6.66 -14.05
C GLU A 837 -21.27 -7.60 -13.04
N PRO A 838 -21.32 -7.19 -11.76
CA PRO A 838 -22.00 -7.99 -10.75
C PRO A 838 -23.48 -8.13 -11.11
N LEU A 839 -24.05 -9.29 -10.80
CA LEU A 839 -25.47 -9.52 -10.97
C LEU A 839 -26.27 -8.54 -10.12
N PRO A 840 -27.40 -8.04 -10.64
CA PRO A 840 -28.30 -7.18 -9.87
C PRO A 840 -28.73 -7.86 -8.58
N LEU A 841 -28.64 -7.14 -7.48
CA LEU A 841 -29.16 -7.59 -6.19
C LEU A 841 -30.59 -7.09 -5.99
N PRO A 842 -31.44 -7.78 -5.21
CA PRO A 842 -32.77 -7.27 -4.88
C PRO A 842 -32.66 -5.98 -4.07
N SER A 843 -33.57 -5.04 -4.30
CA SER A 843 -33.59 -3.75 -3.60
C SER A 843 -33.84 -3.93 -2.10
N ALA A 844 -33.04 -3.30 -1.27
CA ALA A 844 -33.30 -3.16 0.17
C ALA A 844 -34.27 -2.01 0.43
N LYS A 845 -34.97 -2.07 1.57
CA LYS A 845 -35.95 -1.05 1.99
C LYS A 845 -35.41 -0.12 3.06
N PRO A 846 -36.25 0.85 3.46
CA PRO A 846 -36.13 2.22 3.01
C PRO A 846 -35.12 2.99 3.86
N TRP A 847 -34.47 3.99 3.27
CA TRP A 847 -33.67 5.00 3.94
C TRP A 847 -34.53 6.02 4.73
N GLU A 848 -35.84 6.09 4.45
CA GLU A 848 -36.78 7.00 5.10
C GLU A 848 -37.22 6.48 6.46
N ALA A 849 -37.42 7.40 7.40
CA ALA A 849 -38.00 7.06 8.70
C ALA A 849 -39.44 6.56 8.56
N LEU A 850 -39.74 5.54 9.36
CA LEU A 850 -41.13 5.07 9.40
C LEU A 850 -42.06 6.17 9.94
N PRO A 851 -43.23 6.38 9.31
CA PRO A 851 -44.18 7.38 9.79
C PRO A 851 -44.71 7.00 11.19
N LEU A 852 -44.84 8.01 12.05
CA LEU A 852 -45.46 7.83 13.36
C LEU A 852 -46.99 7.83 13.22
N ASN A 853 -47.67 7.09 14.09
CA ASN A 853 -49.14 7.20 14.20
C ASN A 853 -49.52 8.42 15.06
N ALA A 854 -50.78 8.82 15.00
CA ALA A 854 -51.30 10.02 15.68
C ALA A 854 -51.12 9.97 17.21
N GLU A 855 -51.07 8.79 17.83
CA GLU A 855 -50.87 8.61 19.27
C GLU A 855 -49.40 8.79 19.62
N GLN A 856 -48.52 8.21 18.85
CA GLN A 856 -47.07 8.38 19.00
C GLN A 856 -46.67 9.85 18.84
N GLU A 857 -47.27 10.57 17.91
CA GLU A 857 -46.98 11.99 17.72
C GLU A 857 -47.49 12.88 18.88
N ARG A 858 -48.57 12.51 19.51
CA ARG A 858 -49.20 13.34 20.58
C ARG A 858 -48.64 13.05 21.97
N ASN A 859 -48.34 11.78 22.27
CA ASN A 859 -48.16 11.33 23.64
C ASN A 859 -46.75 10.82 23.95
N ASN A 860 -45.87 10.69 22.95
CA ASN A 860 -44.49 10.18 23.16
C ASN A 860 -43.50 11.34 23.33
N PRO A 861 -42.92 11.52 24.53
CA PRO A 861 -41.94 12.60 24.77
C PRO A 861 -40.61 12.43 24.01
N TYR A 862 -40.43 11.29 23.41
CA TYR A 862 -39.20 11.01 22.61
C TYR A 862 -39.40 11.31 21.11
N VAL A 863 -40.51 11.89 20.69
CA VAL A 863 -40.73 12.31 19.30
C VAL A 863 -39.90 13.55 19.00
N ILE A 864 -39.13 13.46 17.92
CA ILE A 864 -38.35 14.60 17.41
C ILE A 864 -39.29 15.55 16.67
N PRO A 865 -39.32 16.84 17.00
CA PRO A 865 -40.11 17.85 16.27
C PRO A 865 -39.80 17.81 14.78
N PRO A 866 -40.77 18.04 13.89
CA PRO A 866 -40.61 17.92 12.44
C PRO A 866 -39.44 18.73 11.86
N ASP A 867 -39.20 19.93 12.39
CA ASP A 867 -38.14 20.85 11.96
C ASP A 867 -36.75 20.44 12.51
N MET A 868 -36.70 19.48 13.44
CA MET A 868 -35.47 18.96 14.03
C MET A 868 -35.12 17.54 13.54
N ARG A 869 -35.98 16.93 12.72
CA ARG A 869 -35.78 15.57 12.23
C ARG A 869 -34.54 15.45 11.35
N PRO A 870 -33.73 14.38 11.49
CA PRO A 870 -32.59 14.15 10.63
C PRO A 870 -33.03 13.98 9.17
N ARG A 871 -32.20 14.41 8.24
CA ARG A 871 -32.48 14.45 6.82
C ARG A 871 -31.41 13.72 6.01
N THR A 872 -31.83 12.79 5.16
CA THR A 872 -30.92 12.14 4.21
C THR A 872 -30.56 13.09 3.07
N ILE A 873 -29.28 13.34 2.90
CA ILE A 873 -28.72 14.15 1.81
C ILE A 873 -28.35 13.26 0.61
N VAL A 874 -27.64 12.18 0.90
CA VAL A 874 -27.20 11.18 -0.09
C VAL A 874 -27.57 9.80 0.42
N ARG A 875 -28.06 8.94 -0.47
CA ARG A 875 -28.29 7.52 -0.20
C ARG A 875 -27.34 6.65 -1.01
N TRP A 876 -27.08 5.46 -0.55
CA TRP A 876 -26.50 4.41 -1.37
C TRP A 876 -27.44 4.04 -2.51
N ALA A 877 -26.90 3.70 -3.66
CA ALA A 877 -27.71 3.30 -4.81
C ALA A 877 -28.54 2.05 -4.52
N ASP A 878 -29.54 1.83 -5.35
CA ASP A 878 -30.31 0.59 -5.34
C ASP A 878 -29.39 -0.61 -5.66
N ALA A 879 -29.80 -1.80 -5.27
CA ALA A 879 -28.97 -2.99 -5.27
C ALA A 879 -28.36 -3.33 -6.65
N ASP A 880 -29.08 -3.04 -7.73
CA ASP A 880 -28.67 -3.27 -9.10
C ASP A 880 -27.55 -2.31 -9.60
N ARG A 881 -27.32 -1.22 -8.87
CA ARG A 881 -26.33 -0.18 -9.21
C ARG A 881 -25.39 0.12 -8.05
N LEU A 882 -25.39 -0.72 -7.01
CA LEU A 882 -24.65 -0.43 -5.78
C LEU A 882 -23.15 -0.67 -5.94
N LEU A 883 -22.73 -1.82 -6.50
CA LEU A 883 -21.31 -2.09 -6.71
C LEU A 883 -20.80 -1.45 -8.00
N VAL A 884 -19.79 -0.58 -7.87
CA VAL A 884 -19.08 0.03 -8.99
C VAL A 884 -17.75 -0.70 -9.22
N ALA A 885 -16.97 -0.92 -8.16
CA ALA A 885 -15.73 -1.70 -8.21
C ALA A 885 -15.39 -2.28 -6.82
N GLY A 886 -14.69 -3.40 -6.78
CA GLY A 886 -14.25 -4.05 -5.55
C GLY A 886 -15.16 -5.19 -5.10
N LEU A 887 -15.25 -5.41 -3.79
CA LEU A 887 -15.99 -6.49 -3.15
C LEU A 887 -17.30 -6.00 -2.56
N LEU A 888 -18.39 -6.62 -2.95
CA LEU A 888 -19.69 -6.47 -2.30
C LEU A 888 -20.38 -7.84 -2.18
N ASP A 889 -20.63 -8.26 -0.95
CA ASP A 889 -21.44 -9.44 -0.66
C ASP A 889 -22.60 -9.04 0.26
N ASN A 890 -23.79 -9.57 0.03
CA ASN A 890 -25.03 -9.21 0.74
C ASN A 890 -25.36 -7.70 0.75
N GLY A 891 -25.06 -7.01 -0.34
CA GLY A 891 -25.26 -5.55 -0.50
C GLY A 891 -26.70 -5.07 -0.26
N SER A 892 -27.70 -5.96 -0.30
CA SER A 892 -29.09 -5.66 0.06
C SER A 892 -29.24 -5.11 1.48
N GLU A 893 -28.30 -5.37 2.38
CA GLU A 893 -28.33 -4.84 3.75
C GLU A 893 -28.09 -3.32 3.80
N MET A 894 -27.43 -2.74 2.80
CA MET A 894 -27.12 -1.30 2.75
C MET A 894 -27.75 -0.57 1.56
N ALA A 895 -28.15 -1.29 0.50
CA ALA A 895 -28.72 -0.68 -0.71
C ALA A 895 -29.92 0.23 -0.41
N GLY A 896 -29.97 1.41 -1.02
CA GLY A 896 -31.02 2.41 -0.82
C GLY A 896 -31.03 3.10 0.55
N ARG A 897 -30.07 2.82 1.43
CA ARG A 897 -30.01 3.42 2.76
C ARG A 897 -29.24 4.73 2.76
N ALA A 898 -29.41 5.53 3.83
CA ALA A 898 -28.74 6.82 3.94
C ALA A 898 -27.21 6.66 4.05
N ALA A 899 -26.49 7.42 3.24
CA ALA A 899 -25.04 7.49 3.22
C ALA A 899 -24.51 8.81 3.79
N VAL A 900 -25.22 9.92 3.56
CA VAL A 900 -24.92 11.23 4.16
C VAL A 900 -26.17 11.79 4.79
N VAL A 901 -26.08 12.14 6.06
CA VAL A 901 -27.21 12.61 6.87
C VAL A 901 -26.86 13.96 7.50
N ASP A 902 -27.79 14.91 7.40
CA ASP A 902 -27.80 16.15 8.16
C ASP A 902 -28.73 16.00 9.36
N ALA A 903 -28.16 16.02 10.57
CA ALA A 903 -28.88 15.94 11.82
C ALA A 903 -28.84 17.30 12.54
N ARG A 904 -30.00 17.92 12.71
CA ARG A 904 -30.10 19.20 13.42
C ARG A 904 -29.96 19.00 14.92
N TYR A 905 -29.16 19.84 15.59
CA TYR A 905 -28.97 19.83 17.02
C TYR A 905 -28.96 21.29 17.54
N GLY A 906 -30.04 21.70 18.19
CA GLY A 906 -30.25 23.10 18.56
C GLY A 906 -30.32 24.00 17.31
N ARG A 907 -29.45 24.98 17.21
CA ARG A 907 -29.37 25.91 16.04
C ARG A 907 -28.39 25.47 14.97
N GLY A 908 -27.60 24.47 15.24
CA GLY A 908 -26.57 23.98 14.34
C GLY A 908 -26.83 22.58 13.84
N HIS A 909 -25.83 22.01 13.18
CA HIS A 909 -25.93 20.78 12.43
C HIS A 909 -24.78 19.83 12.71
N VAL A 910 -25.07 18.53 12.70
CA VAL A 910 -24.08 17.45 12.66
C VAL A 910 -24.24 16.76 11.31
N LEU A 911 -23.22 16.85 10.48
CA LEU A 911 -23.18 16.17 9.20
C LEU A 911 -22.45 14.85 9.36
N LEU A 912 -23.15 13.75 9.05
CA LEU A 912 -22.63 12.39 9.21
C LEU A 912 -22.40 11.77 7.84
N PHE A 913 -21.17 11.31 7.60
CA PHE A 913 -20.79 10.52 6.43
C PHE A 913 -20.64 9.06 6.82
N ALA A 914 -21.33 8.16 6.13
CA ALA A 914 -21.15 6.71 6.26
C ALA A 914 -19.89 6.20 5.56
N ASN A 915 -19.23 7.06 4.80
CA ASN A 915 -17.98 6.83 4.09
C ASN A 915 -16.93 7.85 4.49
N ASN A 916 -15.69 7.64 4.09
CA ASN A 916 -14.66 8.68 4.17
C ASN A 916 -14.63 9.48 2.86
N PRO A 917 -15.09 10.75 2.82
CA PRO A 917 -15.08 11.54 1.59
C PRO A 917 -13.68 11.96 1.14
N VAL A 918 -12.67 11.88 2.04
CA VAL A 918 -11.29 12.23 1.76
C VAL A 918 -10.39 11.04 2.09
N TRP A 919 -10.27 10.11 1.13
CA TRP A 919 -9.55 8.86 1.30
C TRP A 919 -8.34 8.78 0.38
N ARG A 920 -7.13 8.64 0.95
CA ARG A 920 -5.85 8.33 0.26
C ARG A 920 -5.59 9.14 -1.02
N GLY A 921 -6.12 10.36 -1.15
CA GLY A 921 -6.02 11.16 -2.37
C GLY A 921 -6.75 10.59 -3.60
N VAL A 922 -7.51 9.50 -3.45
CA VAL A 922 -8.19 8.81 -4.58
C VAL A 922 -9.69 9.14 -4.68
N THR A 923 -10.25 9.94 -3.77
CA THR A 923 -11.70 10.27 -3.75
C THR A 923 -12.01 11.72 -4.07
N ILE A 924 -11.24 12.33 -4.96
CA ILE A 924 -11.35 13.75 -5.32
C ILE A 924 -12.78 14.16 -5.68
N GLY A 925 -13.54 13.28 -6.33
CA GLY A 925 -14.93 13.52 -6.70
C GLY A 925 -15.88 13.74 -5.52
N ASN A 926 -15.52 13.30 -4.30
CA ASN A 926 -16.32 13.48 -3.10
C ASN A 926 -15.96 14.71 -2.26
N TYR A 927 -14.83 15.35 -2.53
CA TYR A 927 -14.37 16.54 -1.78
C TYR A 927 -15.40 17.67 -1.81
N ALA A 928 -16.14 17.81 -2.92
CA ALA A 928 -17.15 18.84 -3.04
C ALA A 928 -18.30 18.70 -2.03
N LEU A 929 -18.64 17.50 -1.55
CA LEU A 929 -19.62 17.32 -0.47
C LEU A 929 -19.16 18.01 0.82
N LEU A 930 -17.89 17.84 1.17
CA LEU A 930 -17.28 18.48 2.34
C LEU A 930 -17.16 20.00 2.14
N LEU A 931 -16.63 20.43 1.00
CA LEU A 931 -16.44 21.86 0.70
C LEU A 931 -17.78 22.63 0.63
N ASN A 932 -18.82 22.02 0.06
CA ASN A 932 -20.17 22.56 0.03
C ASN A 932 -20.75 22.73 1.45
N ALA A 933 -20.54 21.75 2.32
CA ALA A 933 -20.96 21.83 3.72
C ALA A 933 -20.26 22.98 4.45
N ILE A 934 -18.94 23.11 4.28
CA ILE A 934 -18.15 24.20 4.84
C ILE A 934 -18.66 25.56 4.34
N ALA A 935 -18.86 25.70 3.02
CA ALA A 935 -19.26 26.96 2.39
C ALA A 935 -20.69 27.41 2.79
N ASN A 936 -21.54 26.48 3.17
CA ASN A 936 -22.94 26.73 3.47
C ASN A 936 -23.33 26.38 4.92
N TYR A 937 -22.38 26.33 5.84
CA TYR A 937 -22.59 25.93 7.23
C TYR A 937 -23.70 26.70 7.95
N ASP A 938 -24.00 27.91 7.54
CA ASP A 938 -25.03 28.81 8.07
C ASP A 938 -26.35 28.81 7.28
N LYS A 939 -26.48 27.89 6.30
CA LYS A 939 -27.67 27.76 5.41
C LYS A 939 -28.22 26.34 5.37
N LEU A 940 -27.76 25.47 6.27
CA LEU A 940 -28.22 24.08 6.36
C LEU A 940 -29.59 23.96 7.04
#